data_3a4c24538867d5370450af95be0fb733
#
_entry.id   3a4c24538867d5370450af95be0fb733
#
_cell.length_a   1.000
_cell.length_b   1.000
_cell.length_c   1.000
_cell.angle_alpha   90.00
_cell.angle_beta   90.00
_cell.angle_gamma   90.00
#
_symmetry.space_group_name_H-M   'P 1'
#
loop_
_entity.id
_entity.type
_entity.pdbx_description
1 polymer ?
#
loop_
_entity_poly.entity_id
_entity_poly.type
_entity_poly.pdbx_seq_one_letter_code
_entity_poly.pdbx_strand_id
1 'polypeptide(L)'
;MKDYNVVAEYISRKYIKRISGRDFPERVVGDNPELTVMVGTLAEERVEQAFDDGYKEDLTRQFESIPSISLSFQIDKNASGKLKIVPRGLLFYTVLPQFEEIRDYIMRIWSERDHMVYSNIQELLDKYPNEHYELPQVYKKVEIEKVLGEGIEISLENLKAGKQHLEERISERLNLVAGEISEEICIVRDADIYFNDLVDEDHFKLKCSAKPEAVNAHWAIDILLLVSEDEDTKYVTLQMVNNTPKSDRQNIGYLPRIFDAGMDVIAEPDVEFKEIDLKYFKSSFKKREAVYAVAENASVEYDKEKNKLTTVNIPVYYQERTVTTDKYKAYTRFDALIEDPVKNLKYILSELNKDFDACQNEFDEVEGLTEVAKDKYREALSNYKSEIARFESGIQQIEYTDWVRKAFLYMNKTFKLKIGNDTRPIEGWRLFQIVFIVSMICEVIRCEYKDDDDPSMKAADLNVANLLYFPTGGGKTEAFLGITVFSMFFDRLRGKNEGVTAILKYPLRLLAVQQLERVLTVIMKANIIREQEHSLSNTTRFALGFYVGKDNTPNRIDLYEKLSDRGQKNASRQLILDSDQDTLNDYYRFIDSCPVCGKKMVNVRFNKEEWRLEHVCDNANCSVKELPLYIVDNEIYRYLPTVIVSTIDKMAMVGLTEEFKALFGQVKNRCPIHGFTTTSKCLCAKAGCKNTIEKIQPLKDPIPTLFIQDELHLVKESLGTFDSHYESFLKYYAENLVPQEQRKKIRYIGATATISMYKEHLGNLYHLEGEGRRFPCEYPSVQNDRNFYSSIDKNDITRIIMGYVPYGRSITDSVWQSVLEMRLIVYDMMTHVENYIEPLKKMGYEGDENSLKEELYDYWIELVYNKVKNDVNNLYNAFQNQANNYLEDKGIPLFDPESMTSDTDFQQVRKTLFEIQENRRNLEAKNLLLATSTISHGVDEDSFNVMYFFGIPNNNAEYIQAYSRTGRRHTGIVLDLIRLTRVRDRSYLKNFVIFHQNKDDLVEPVPINRWAKMLFIAHCRG
;
A
#
# COMPACT_ATOMS: atom_id res chain seq x y z
N MET A 1 15.02 -1.49 20.06
CA MET A 1 14.15 -1.01 18.95
C MET A 1 15.02 -0.13 18.09
N LYS A 2 14.85 -0.07 16.77
CA LYS A 2 15.65 0.83 15.92
C LYS A 2 15.19 2.27 16.14
N ASP A 3 16.07 3.25 15.99
CA ASP A 3 15.79 4.66 16.27
C ASP A 3 14.54 5.18 15.55
N TYR A 4 14.40 4.91 14.26
CA TYR A 4 13.24 5.32 13.49
C TYR A 4 11.91 4.67 13.95
N ASN A 5 11.93 3.50 14.60
CA ASN A 5 10.74 2.92 15.23
C ASN A 5 10.31 3.76 16.44
N VAL A 6 11.29 4.23 17.22
CA VAL A 6 11.04 5.05 18.42
C VAL A 6 10.44 6.40 18.03
N VAL A 7 10.97 7.03 16.97
CA VAL A 7 10.45 8.30 16.45
C VAL A 7 9.01 8.14 15.95
N ALA A 8 8.75 7.13 15.12
CA ALA A 8 7.39 6.87 14.61
C ALA A 8 6.39 6.58 15.73
N GLU A 9 6.78 5.79 16.72
CA GLU A 9 5.96 5.46 17.88
C GLU A 9 5.66 6.71 18.71
N TYR A 10 6.65 7.59 18.92
CA TYR A 10 6.46 8.82 19.65
C TYR A 10 5.48 9.77 18.94
N ILE A 11 5.67 9.97 17.62
CA ILE A 11 4.76 10.77 16.79
C ILE A 11 3.34 10.20 16.87
N SER A 12 3.19 8.88 16.71
CA SER A 12 1.89 8.21 16.75
C SER A 12 1.17 8.40 18.10
N ARG A 13 1.89 8.24 19.23
CA ARG A 13 1.34 8.47 20.58
C ARG A 13 0.96 9.92 20.81
N LYS A 14 1.78 10.86 20.34
CA LYS A 14 1.48 12.29 20.43
C LYS A 14 0.24 12.63 19.61
N TYR A 15 0.14 12.08 18.39
CA TYR A 15 -1.01 12.24 17.52
C TYR A 15 -2.30 11.68 18.15
N ILE A 16 -2.26 10.46 18.69
CA ILE A 16 -3.40 9.85 19.38
C ILE A 16 -3.90 10.74 20.52
N LYS A 17 -2.99 11.22 21.38
CA LYS A 17 -3.34 12.10 22.50
C LYS A 17 -3.97 13.42 22.03
N ARG A 18 -3.44 13.97 20.90
CA ARG A 18 -3.92 15.23 20.35
C ARG A 18 -5.34 15.10 19.81
N ILE A 19 -5.61 14.13 18.93
CA ILE A 19 -6.94 13.95 18.31
C ILE A 19 -7.99 13.36 19.27
N SER A 20 -7.56 12.77 20.39
CA SER A 20 -8.45 12.34 21.47
C SER A 20 -8.72 13.44 22.52
N GLY A 21 -7.99 14.57 22.48
CA GLY A 21 -8.07 15.65 23.44
C GLY A 21 -7.42 15.34 24.78
N ARG A 22 -6.73 14.22 24.91
CA ARG A 22 -6.07 13.82 26.17
C ARG A 22 -4.85 14.66 26.52
N ASP A 23 -4.19 15.28 25.54
CA ASP A 23 -3.05 16.18 25.74
C ASP A 23 -3.48 17.63 26.08
N PHE A 24 -4.75 17.96 25.95
CA PHE A 24 -5.21 19.29 26.35
C PHE A 24 -4.95 19.56 27.83
N PRO A 25 -4.47 20.76 28.16
CA PRO A 25 -4.40 21.20 29.57
C PRO A 25 -5.78 21.28 30.22
N GLU A 26 -5.84 21.46 31.51
CA GLU A 26 -7.12 21.62 32.22
C GLU A 26 -7.93 22.81 31.68
N ARG A 27 -7.25 23.90 31.30
CA ARG A 27 -7.85 25.06 30.62
C ARG A 27 -7.28 25.22 29.22
N VAL A 28 -8.13 25.12 28.21
CA VAL A 28 -7.80 25.15 26.80
C VAL A 28 -8.12 26.53 26.25
N VAL A 29 -7.10 27.24 25.76
CA VAL A 29 -7.25 28.60 25.24
C VAL A 29 -7.06 28.59 23.72
N GLY A 30 -8.04 29.09 22.98
CA GLY A 30 -7.96 29.30 21.53
C GLY A 30 -8.12 28.06 20.68
N ASP A 31 -7.98 26.85 21.22
CA ASP A 31 -8.32 25.62 20.54
C ASP A 31 -9.77 25.24 20.78
N ASN A 32 -10.50 24.90 19.72
CA ASN A 32 -11.88 24.43 19.85
C ASN A 32 -11.90 22.90 19.95
N PRO A 33 -12.31 22.33 21.13
CA PRO A 33 -12.37 20.88 21.29
C PRO A 33 -13.25 20.15 20.25
N GLU A 34 -14.33 20.80 19.77
CA GLU A 34 -15.19 20.24 18.74
C GLU A 34 -14.49 20.11 17.38
N LEU A 35 -13.45 20.90 17.13
CA LEU A 35 -12.68 20.84 15.89
C LEU A 35 -11.45 19.91 16.00
N THR A 36 -10.83 19.85 17.16
CA THR A 36 -9.58 19.10 17.37
C THR A 36 -9.84 17.66 17.77
N VAL A 37 -10.81 17.41 18.68
CA VAL A 37 -11.13 16.04 19.12
C VAL A 37 -11.97 15.33 18.05
N MET A 38 -11.42 14.25 17.50
CA MET A 38 -12.00 13.57 16.33
C MET A 38 -12.60 12.20 16.66
N VAL A 39 -12.35 11.67 17.84
CA VAL A 39 -12.60 10.26 18.16
C VAL A 39 -13.47 10.08 19.40
N GLY A 40 -14.23 8.99 19.42
CA GLY A 40 -15.03 8.60 20.58
C GLY A 40 -16.07 9.63 21.00
N THR A 41 -16.55 10.48 20.10
CA THR A 41 -17.54 11.51 20.44
C THR A 41 -18.94 10.91 20.50
N LEU A 42 -19.54 10.91 21.70
CA LEU A 42 -20.96 10.58 21.89
C LEU A 42 -21.80 11.84 21.81
N ALA A 43 -22.65 11.88 20.79
CA ALA A 43 -23.55 13.01 20.58
C ALA A 43 -24.66 13.06 21.64
N GLU A 44 -25.18 14.25 21.83
CA GLU A 44 -26.37 14.52 22.65
C GLU A 44 -27.63 13.81 22.11
N GLU A 45 -28.66 13.67 22.97
CA GLU A 45 -29.96 13.11 22.56
C GLU A 45 -30.56 13.90 21.39
N ARG A 46 -30.99 13.20 20.36
CA ARG A 46 -31.76 13.81 19.27
C ARG A 46 -33.22 13.88 19.65
N VAL A 47 -33.75 15.08 19.73
CA VAL A 47 -35.20 15.27 19.70
C VAL A 47 -35.68 14.79 18.33
N GLU A 48 -36.46 13.69 18.28
CA GLU A 48 -37.19 13.29 17.06
C GLU A 48 -38.11 14.46 16.68
N GLN A 49 -37.62 15.34 15.80
CA GLN A 49 -38.53 16.26 15.11
C GLN A 49 -39.34 15.37 14.18
N ALA A 50 -40.66 15.30 14.44
CA ALA A 50 -41.63 14.69 13.58
C ALA A 50 -41.36 15.19 12.14
N PHE A 51 -41.02 14.27 11.23
CA PHE A 51 -40.86 14.54 9.81
C PHE A 51 -42.20 14.97 9.24
N ASP A 52 -42.52 16.25 9.33
CA ASP A 52 -43.52 16.87 8.47
C ASP A 52 -42.73 17.81 7.55
N ASP A 53 -42.88 17.57 6.26
CA ASP A 53 -42.31 18.25 5.10
C ASP A 53 -41.12 17.53 4.40
N GLY A 54 -41.52 16.98 3.31
CA GLY A 54 -40.91 16.36 2.12
C GLY A 54 -39.53 16.78 1.61
N TYR A 55 -38.53 17.07 2.44
CA TYR A 55 -37.14 17.26 2.03
C TYR A 55 -36.30 16.06 2.40
N LYS A 56 -35.79 15.39 1.36
CA LYS A 56 -34.68 14.41 1.46
C LYS A 56 -33.36 15.12 1.79
N GLU A 57 -33.31 15.84 2.88
CA GLU A 57 -32.06 16.40 3.37
C GLU A 57 -31.40 15.43 4.34
N ASP A 58 -30.25 14.96 3.88
CA ASP A 58 -29.13 14.42 4.65
C ASP A 58 -29.38 13.22 5.56
N LEU A 59 -29.72 12.10 4.96
CA LEU A 59 -29.46 10.78 5.58
C LEU A 59 -27.96 10.60 5.96
N THR A 60 -27.05 11.29 5.30
CA THR A 60 -25.60 11.29 5.61
C THR A 60 -25.30 11.92 6.95
N ARG A 61 -25.91 13.06 7.31
CA ARG A 61 -25.70 13.71 8.62
C ARG A 61 -26.29 12.93 9.79
N GLN A 62 -27.33 12.14 9.57
CA GLN A 62 -27.94 11.31 10.63
C GLN A 62 -27.03 10.18 11.10
N PHE A 63 -26.10 9.70 10.25
CA PHE A 63 -25.18 8.61 10.59
C PHE A 63 -23.83 9.08 11.14
N GLU A 64 -23.56 10.37 11.15
CA GLU A 64 -22.29 10.95 11.62
C GLU A 64 -22.24 11.18 13.14
N SER A 65 -23.36 11.11 13.84
CA SER A 65 -23.43 11.25 15.28
C SER A 65 -23.89 9.97 15.96
N ILE A 66 -23.09 9.45 16.87
CA ILE A 66 -23.38 8.22 17.61
C ILE A 66 -23.64 8.59 19.06
N PRO A 67 -24.80 8.19 19.63
CA PRO A 67 -25.14 8.47 21.02
C PRO A 67 -24.54 7.44 21.99
N SER A 68 -23.97 6.34 21.52
CA SER A 68 -23.53 5.23 22.38
C SER A 68 -22.31 4.50 21.91
N ILE A 69 -21.59 3.91 22.86
CA ILE A 69 -20.51 2.93 22.66
C ILE A 69 -20.84 1.68 23.47
N SER A 70 -20.55 0.48 22.95
CA SER A 70 -20.80 -0.76 23.67
C SER A 70 -19.58 -1.67 23.74
N LEU A 71 -19.56 -2.53 24.77
CA LEU A 71 -18.57 -3.56 25.00
C LEU A 71 -19.29 -4.87 25.33
N SER A 72 -19.06 -5.94 24.59
CA SER A 72 -19.68 -7.26 24.75
C SER A 72 -18.61 -8.32 25.02
N PHE A 73 -18.84 -9.16 26.02
CA PHE A 73 -17.95 -10.25 26.40
C PHE A 73 -18.74 -11.45 26.92
N GLN A 74 -18.06 -12.55 27.13
CA GLN A 74 -18.63 -13.82 27.61
C GLN A 74 -17.92 -14.27 28.88
N ILE A 75 -18.72 -14.82 29.84
CA ILE A 75 -18.23 -15.41 31.07
C ILE A 75 -18.94 -16.74 31.31
N ASP A 76 -18.42 -17.55 32.24
CA ASP A 76 -19.13 -18.76 32.67
C ASP A 76 -20.47 -18.42 33.30
N LYS A 77 -21.51 -19.23 33.04
CA LYS A 77 -22.85 -19.04 33.60
C LYS A 77 -22.87 -19.00 35.12
N ASN A 78 -22.03 -19.81 35.75
CA ASN A 78 -21.92 -19.94 37.19
C ASN A 78 -20.79 -19.09 37.79
N ALA A 79 -20.20 -18.21 37.01
CA ALA A 79 -19.16 -17.31 37.52
C ALA A 79 -19.68 -16.53 38.72
N SER A 80 -18.90 -16.55 39.80
CA SER A 80 -19.11 -15.75 41.01
C SER A 80 -18.00 -14.68 41.10
N GLY A 81 -18.25 -13.60 41.80
CA GLY A 81 -17.29 -12.48 41.93
C GLY A 81 -17.85 -11.17 41.45
N LYS A 82 -16.97 -10.20 41.22
CA LYS A 82 -17.39 -8.83 40.86
C LYS A 82 -16.73 -8.38 39.56
N LEU A 83 -17.47 -7.52 38.85
CA LEU A 83 -16.95 -6.69 37.76
C LEU A 83 -16.91 -5.23 38.19
N LYS A 84 -15.84 -4.55 37.89
CA LYS A 84 -15.71 -3.11 38.09
C LYS A 84 -15.76 -2.43 36.73
N ILE A 85 -16.73 -1.54 36.52
CA ILE A 85 -16.92 -0.78 35.29
C ILE A 85 -16.46 0.64 35.56
N VAL A 86 -15.53 1.14 34.71
CA VAL A 86 -15.02 2.51 34.80
C VAL A 86 -15.33 3.21 33.46
N PRO A 87 -16.41 4.03 33.45
CA PRO A 87 -16.67 4.90 32.29
C PRO A 87 -15.56 5.93 32.14
N ARG A 88 -15.19 6.23 30.91
CA ARG A 88 -14.15 7.21 30.56
C ARG A 88 -14.68 8.20 29.54
N GLY A 89 -14.15 9.42 29.56
CA GLY A 89 -14.46 10.44 28.59
C GLY A 89 -14.03 11.82 29.04
N LEU A 90 -14.11 12.78 28.13
CA LEU A 90 -13.79 14.17 28.36
C LEU A 90 -15.04 15.03 28.19
N LEU A 91 -15.23 15.96 29.12
CA LEU A 91 -16.26 16.99 29.09
C LEU A 91 -15.58 18.37 29.01
N PHE A 92 -16.15 19.27 28.24
CA PHE A 92 -15.64 20.64 28.10
C PHE A 92 -16.73 21.68 28.45
N TYR A 93 -16.33 22.57 29.30
CA TYR A 93 -17.17 23.71 29.72
C TYR A 93 -16.54 25.01 29.25
N THR A 94 -17.33 25.92 28.70
CA THR A 94 -16.87 27.26 28.36
C THR A 94 -16.77 28.07 29.66
N VAL A 95 -15.61 28.63 29.93
CA VAL A 95 -15.32 29.33 31.19
C VAL A 95 -14.80 30.74 30.97
N LEU A 96 -14.89 31.58 32.01
CA LEU A 96 -14.41 32.94 31.95
C LEU A 96 -12.91 33.00 31.65
N PRO A 97 -12.49 33.75 30.63
CA PRO A 97 -11.07 33.91 30.30
C PRO A 97 -10.33 34.63 31.46
N GLN A 98 -9.12 34.16 31.78
CA GLN A 98 -8.24 34.81 32.74
C GLN A 98 -7.23 35.70 32.01
N PHE A 99 -6.88 36.83 32.64
CA PHE A 99 -5.98 37.84 32.05
C PHE A 99 -4.63 37.25 31.62
N GLU A 100 -3.99 36.53 32.52
CA GLU A 100 -2.65 35.95 32.23
C GLU A 100 -2.68 34.91 31.09
N GLU A 101 -3.69 34.02 31.10
CA GLU A 101 -3.80 32.98 30.07
C GLU A 101 -4.03 33.54 28.67
N ILE A 102 -4.85 34.61 28.55
CA ILE A 102 -5.10 35.29 27.27
C ILE A 102 -3.87 36.06 26.80
N ARG A 103 -3.26 36.82 27.72
CA ARG A 103 -2.02 37.55 27.43
C ARG A 103 -0.92 36.63 26.93
N ASP A 104 -0.67 35.55 27.63
CA ASP A 104 0.39 34.59 27.29
C ASP A 104 0.06 33.87 25.97
N TYR A 105 -1.18 33.53 25.72
CA TYR A 105 -1.64 32.95 24.46
C TYR A 105 -1.40 33.90 23.28
N ILE A 106 -1.82 35.18 23.42
CA ILE A 106 -1.64 36.19 22.36
C ILE A 106 -0.15 36.46 22.10
N MET A 107 0.65 36.61 23.16
CA MET A 107 2.11 36.80 23.01
C MET A 107 2.76 35.64 22.27
N ARG A 108 2.36 34.42 22.60
CA ARG A 108 2.85 33.21 21.92
C ARG A 108 2.50 33.23 20.42
N ILE A 109 1.23 33.40 20.06
CA ILE A 109 0.77 33.42 18.68
C ILE A 109 1.50 34.48 17.84
N TRP A 110 1.65 35.67 18.38
CA TRP A 110 2.33 36.76 17.67
C TRP A 110 3.85 36.55 17.62
N SER A 111 4.46 35.91 18.60
CA SER A 111 5.85 35.53 18.56
C SER A 111 6.13 34.47 17.47
N GLU A 112 5.23 33.51 17.34
CA GLU A 112 5.26 32.49 16.27
C GLU A 112 5.09 33.14 14.89
N ARG A 113 4.09 34.02 14.74
CA ARG A 113 3.78 34.74 13.50
C ARG A 113 4.95 35.60 13.01
N ASP A 114 5.58 36.32 13.89
CA ASP A 114 6.63 37.28 13.58
C ASP A 114 8.03 36.66 13.59
N HIS A 115 8.15 35.36 13.91
CA HIS A 115 9.42 34.61 14.08
C HIS A 115 10.39 35.30 15.07
N MET A 116 9.85 35.89 16.16
CA MET A 116 10.62 36.58 17.18
C MET A 116 9.92 36.41 18.55
N VAL A 117 10.71 36.42 19.61
CA VAL A 117 10.18 36.30 20.98
C VAL A 117 9.86 37.69 21.53
N TYR A 118 8.61 37.95 21.85
CA TYR A 118 8.19 39.13 22.59
C TYR A 118 8.29 38.88 24.07
N SER A 119 8.95 39.78 24.81
CA SER A 119 9.14 39.65 26.26
C SER A 119 8.01 40.22 27.08
N ASN A 120 7.21 41.09 26.49
CA ASN A 120 6.03 41.71 27.12
C ASN A 120 5.06 42.25 26.06
N ILE A 121 3.81 42.47 26.50
CA ILE A 121 2.71 42.95 25.64
C ILE A 121 2.99 44.38 25.09
N GLN A 122 3.81 45.19 25.78
CA GLN A 122 4.13 46.54 25.34
C GLN A 122 4.90 46.52 24.02
N GLU A 123 5.77 45.53 23.79
CA GLU A 123 6.50 45.37 22.52
C GLU A 123 5.54 45.11 21.35
N LEU A 124 4.48 44.30 21.58
CA LEU A 124 3.42 44.12 20.58
C LEU A 124 2.62 45.38 20.36
N LEU A 125 2.27 46.09 21.39
CA LEU A 125 1.51 47.35 21.32
C LEU A 125 2.29 48.44 20.56
N ASP A 126 3.61 48.53 20.81
CA ASP A 126 4.47 49.52 20.13
C ASP A 126 4.61 49.20 18.62
N LYS A 127 4.62 47.94 18.28
CA LYS A 127 4.73 47.47 16.90
C LYS A 127 3.39 47.52 16.14
N TYR A 128 2.30 47.19 16.84
CA TYR A 128 0.96 47.03 16.29
C TYR A 128 -0.11 47.86 17.08
N PRO A 129 -0.03 49.15 17.11
CA PRO A 129 -0.83 49.97 18.06
C PRO A 129 -2.35 49.95 17.81
N ASN A 130 -2.79 49.58 16.62
CA ASN A 130 -4.21 49.58 16.24
C ASN A 130 -4.76 48.18 15.94
N GLU A 131 -3.94 47.16 16.12
CA GLU A 131 -4.36 45.77 15.86
C GLU A 131 -5.21 45.26 17.02
N HIS A 132 -6.18 44.41 16.69
CA HIS A 132 -7.04 43.75 17.64
C HIS A 132 -7.07 42.26 17.38
N TYR A 133 -7.48 41.51 18.35
CA TYR A 133 -7.64 40.06 18.26
C TYR A 133 -9.02 39.69 18.84
N GLU A 134 -9.73 38.79 18.16
CA GLU A 134 -10.97 38.23 18.69
C GLU A 134 -10.67 37.47 19.97
N LEU A 135 -11.40 37.72 21.06
CA LEU A 135 -11.17 37.03 22.32
C LEU A 135 -11.34 35.53 22.17
N PRO A 136 -10.27 34.75 22.34
CA PRO A 136 -10.37 33.31 22.21
C PRO A 136 -11.27 32.71 23.27
N GLN A 137 -12.08 31.74 22.90
CA GLN A 137 -12.85 30.96 23.86
C GLN A 137 -11.92 30.13 24.72
N VAL A 138 -12.26 30.01 26.02
CA VAL A 138 -11.53 29.17 26.95
C VAL A 138 -12.43 28.02 27.40
N TYR A 139 -11.90 26.81 27.33
CA TYR A 139 -12.65 25.62 27.78
C TYR A 139 -11.96 25.00 28.99
N LYS A 140 -12.75 24.62 30.00
CA LYS A 140 -12.30 23.79 31.13
C LYS A 140 -12.57 22.33 30.84
N LYS A 141 -11.49 21.52 30.81
CA LYS A 141 -11.55 20.07 30.59
C LYS A 141 -11.81 19.33 31.89
N VAL A 142 -12.76 18.40 31.86
CA VAL A 142 -13.09 17.51 32.98
C VAL A 142 -13.07 16.07 32.50
N GLU A 143 -12.34 15.20 33.21
CA GLU A 143 -12.23 13.78 32.88
C GLU A 143 -13.24 12.96 33.70
N ILE A 144 -14.13 12.23 33.03
CA ILE A 144 -15.21 11.46 33.68
C ILE A 144 -14.66 10.45 34.69
N GLU A 145 -13.62 9.72 34.33
CA GLU A 145 -12.99 8.72 35.18
C GLU A 145 -12.37 9.30 36.45
N LYS A 146 -11.89 10.53 36.42
CA LYS A 146 -11.39 11.23 37.64
C LYS A 146 -12.53 11.63 38.56
N VAL A 147 -13.66 12.08 38.01
CA VAL A 147 -14.84 12.47 38.77
C VAL A 147 -15.50 11.27 39.45
N LEU A 148 -15.58 10.14 38.72
CA LEU A 148 -16.24 8.94 39.25
C LEU A 148 -15.37 8.20 40.27
N GLY A 149 -14.04 8.34 40.19
CA GLY A 149 -13.09 7.72 41.12
C GLY A 149 -13.07 6.18 40.99
N GLU A 150 -13.71 5.50 41.94
CA GLU A 150 -13.61 4.04 42.01
C GLU A 150 -14.40 3.27 40.94
N GLY A 151 -15.25 3.90 40.16
CA GLY A 151 -16.12 3.23 39.18
C GLY A 151 -17.35 2.55 39.79
N ILE A 152 -18.00 1.66 39.02
CA ILE A 152 -19.25 0.99 39.39
C ILE A 152 -18.97 -0.50 39.58
N GLU A 153 -19.22 -1.06 40.77
CA GLU A 153 -19.10 -2.47 41.03
C GLU A 153 -20.41 -3.20 40.80
N ILE A 154 -20.37 -4.35 40.12
CA ILE A 154 -21.49 -5.24 39.86
C ILE A 154 -21.13 -6.64 40.33
N SER A 155 -21.97 -7.28 41.15
CA SER A 155 -21.85 -8.69 41.52
C SER A 155 -22.39 -9.57 40.38
N LEU A 156 -21.61 -10.56 39.95
CA LEU A 156 -22.02 -11.54 38.93
C LEU A 156 -23.21 -12.40 39.36
N GLU A 157 -23.35 -12.62 40.62
CA GLU A 157 -24.47 -13.37 41.19
C GLU A 157 -25.83 -12.67 41.03
N ASN A 158 -25.80 -11.33 40.97
CA ASN A 158 -26.96 -10.47 40.77
C ASN A 158 -27.30 -10.16 39.32
N LEU A 159 -26.48 -10.64 38.40
CA LEU A 159 -26.71 -10.50 36.94
C LEU A 159 -27.87 -11.40 36.51
N LYS A 160 -29.03 -10.81 36.31
CA LYS A 160 -30.20 -11.54 35.75
C LYS A 160 -30.32 -11.27 34.25
N ALA A 161 -30.80 -12.29 33.51
CA ALA A 161 -31.14 -12.09 32.12
C ALA A 161 -32.12 -10.93 31.95
N GLY A 162 -31.85 -10.03 31.00
CA GLY A 162 -32.66 -8.86 30.70
C GLY A 162 -31.84 -7.56 30.61
N LYS A 163 -32.58 -6.46 30.58
CA LYS A 163 -32.02 -5.11 30.49
C LYS A 163 -32.05 -4.45 31.89
N GLN A 164 -30.93 -3.89 32.31
CA GLN A 164 -30.79 -3.15 33.58
C GLN A 164 -30.13 -1.81 33.27
N HIS A 165 -30.51 -0.79 34.05
CA HIS A 165 -29.93 0.55 33.99
C HIS A 165 -29.08 0.80 35.24
N LEU A 166 -27.87 1.37 35.02
CA LEU A 166 -26.92 1.71 36.09
C LEU A 166 -26.78 3.23 36.25
N GLU A 167 -27.82 3.94 35.97
CA GLU A 167 -27.92 5.33 35.57
C GLU A 167 -27.57 6.37 36.67
N GLU A 168 -28.11 6.17 37.87
CA GLU A 168 -28.24 7.27 38.83
C GLU A 168 -26.91 7.87 39.30
N ARG A 169 -25.88 7.09 39.44
CA ARG A 169 -24.64 7.55 40.08
C ARG A 169 -23.76 8.41 39.16
N ILE A 170 -23.79 8.21 37.85
CA ILE A 170 -22.90 8.91 36.90
C ILE A 170 -23.41 10.34 36.69
N SER A 171 -24.66 10.46 36.27
CA SER A 171 -25.29 11.76 36.02
C SER A 171 -25.29 12.63 37.24
N GLU A 172 -25.61 12.07 38.44
CA GLU A 172 -25.57 12.83 39.71
C GLU A 172 -24.20 13.40 40.04
N ARG A 173 -23.13 12.58 39.93
CA ARG A 173 -21.75 13.04 40.19
C ARG A 173 -21.27 14.09 39.20
N LEU A 174 -21.56 13.91 37.92
CA LEU A 174 -21.20 14.88 36.89
C LEU A 174 -21.95 16.21 37.04
N ASN A 175 -23.22 16.14 37.47
CA ASN A 175 -24.02 17.35 37.75
C ASN A 175 -23.56 18.04 39.02
N LEU A 176 -23.05 17.32 40.03
CA LEU A 176 -22.40 17.92 41.19
C LEU A 176 -21.15 18.70 40.80
N VAL A 177 -20.28 18.12 39.98
CA VAL A 177 -19.07 18.83 39.49
C VAL A 177 -19.45 20.03 38.63
N ALA A 178 -20.45 19.91 37.77
CA ALA A 178 -20.97 21.05 37.01
C ALA A 178 -21.52 22.16 37.92
N GLY A 179 -22.14 21.81 39.06
CA GLY A 179 -22.56 22.74 40.06
C GLY A 179 -21.41 23.45 40.79
N GLU A 180 -20.32 22.71 41.07
CA GLU A 180 -19.12 23.28 41.75
C GLU A 180 -18.41 24.31 40.86
N ILE A 181 -18.40 24.15 39.54
CA ILE A 181 -17.77 25.07 38.57
C ILE A 181 -18.78 26.07 37.97
N SER A 182 -20.03 26.08 38.41
CA SER A 182 -21.12 26.91 37.85
C SER A 182 -20.83 28.41 37.83
N GLU A 183 -20.07 28.90 38.79
CA GLU A 183 -19.65 30.30 38.83
C GLU A 183 -18.60 30.66 37.77
N GLU A 184 -17.85 29.69 37.32
CA GLU A 184 -16.83 29.83 36.24
C GLU A 184 -17.44 29.67 34.85
N ILE A 185 -18.57 28.94 34.73
CA ILE A 185 -19.18 28.64 33.42
C ILE A 185 -19.86 29.89 32.90
N CYS A 186 -19.34 30.41 31.79
CA CYS A 186 -19.92 31.60 31.16
C CYS A 186 -19.74 31.61 29.68
N ILE A 187 -20.59 32.34 28.97
CA ILE A 187 -20.44 32.64 27.55
C ILE A 187 -19.98 34.10 27.46
N VAL A 188 -18.79 34.29 26.86
CA VAL A 188 -18.31 35.62 26.48
C VAL A 188 -18.59 35.77 24.99
N ARG A 189 -19.43 36.72 24.57
CA ARG A 189 -19.80 36.96 23.18
C ARG A 189 -19.03 38.14 22.62
N ASP A 190 -18.50 37.97 21.43
CA ASP A 190 -18.02 38.98 20.46
C ASP A 190 -17.21 40.14 21.11
N ALA A 191 -16.18 39.82 21.86
CA ALA A 191 -15.29 40.81 22.45
C ALA A 191 -13.97 40.86 21.64
N ASP A 192 -13.77 41.93 20.87
CA ASP A 192 -12.46 42.25 20.32
C ASP A 192 -11.56 42.78 21.45
N ILE A 193 -10.37 42.21 21.56
CA ILE A 193 -9.33 42.62 22.48
C ILE A 193 -8.25 43.37 21.72
N TYR A 194 -7.95 44.56 22.19
CA TYR A 194 -6.76 45.30 21.72
C TYR A 194 -5.58 45.01 22.66
N PHE A 195 -4.36 45.09 22.14
CA PHE A 195 -3.16 44.86 22.96
C PHE A 195 -3.11 45.78 24.19
N ASN A 196 -3.71 46.99 24.10
CA ASN A 196 -3.85 47.91 25.23
C ASN A 196 -4.74 47.34 26.36
N ASP A 197 -5.70 46.48 26.04
CA ASP A 197 -6.55 45.80 27.01
C ASP A 197 -5.79 44.74 27.80
N LEU A 198 -4.67 44.24 27.27
CA LEU A 198 -3.80 43.24 27.87
C LEU A 198 -2.61 43.80 28.66
N VAL A 199 -2.53 45.14 28.80
CA VAL A 199 -1.56 45.84 29.65
C VAL A 199 -2.03 45.89 31.10
N ASP A 200 -3.35 46.01 31.32
CA ASP A 200 -3.98 46.20 32.65
C ASP A 200 -5.09 45.16 32.88
N GLU A 201 -4.95 44.39 33.96
CA GLU A 201 -5.91 43.34 34.36
C GLU A 201 -7.32 43.88 34.65
N ASP A 202 -7.42 45.08 35.26
CA ASP A 202 -8.73 45.67 35.59
C ASP A 202 -9.47 46.11 34.33
N HIS A 203 -8.73 46.62 33.34
CA HIS A 203 -9.27 46.96 32.02
C HIS A 203 -9.77 45.73 31.27
N PHE A 204 -8.98 44.68 31.27
CA PHE A 204 -9.36 43.39 30.67
C PHE A 204 -10.62 42.82 31.33
N LYS A 205 -10.68 42.80 32.68
CA LYS A 205 -11.84 42.33 33.41
C LYS A 205 -13.11 43.14 33.10
N LEU A 206 -12.99 44.44 32.94
CA LEU A 206 -14.10 45.32 32.52
C LEU A 206 -14.65 44.93 31.12
N LYS A 207 -13.79 44.58 30.19
CA LYS A 207 -14.19 44.12 28.86
C LYS A 207 -14.82 42.74 28.87
N CYS A 208 -14.24 41.79 29.60
CA CYS A 208 -14.77 40.42 29.72
C CYS A 208 -16.03 40.34 30.64
N SER A 209 -16.26 41.30 31.51
CA SER A 209 -17.37 41.31 32.47
C SER A 209 -18.75 41.73 31.92
N ALA A 210 -18.89 41.90 30.61
CA ALA A 210 -20.16 42.13 29.96
C ALA A 210 -21.08 40.90 30.06
N LYS A 211 -21.62 40.67 31.26
CA LYS A 211 -22.66 39.72 31.67
C LYS A 211 -22.37 38.27 31.31
N PRO A 212 -21.66 37.50 32.15
CA PRO A 212 -21.71 36.06 32.10
C PRO A 212 -23.16 35.60 32.29
N GLU A 213 -23.75 34.95 31.29
CA GLU A 213 -25.00 34.22 31.49
C GLU A 213 -24.68 32.96 32.27
N ALA A 214 -25.13 32.84 33.52
CA ALA A 214 -24.98 31.61 34.29
C ALA A 214 -25.71 30.46 33.58
N VAL A 215 -24.99 29.41 33.28
CA VAL A 215 -25.55 28.26 32.60
C VAL A 215 -25.51 27.04 33.51
N ASN A 216 -26.66 26.41 33.67
CA ASN A 216 -26.77 25.13 34.37
C ASN A 216 -26.49 23.99 33.39
N ALA A 217 -25.28 23.46 33.41
CA ALA A 217 -24.95 22.25 32.69
C ALA A 217 -25.70 21.06 33.31
N HIS A 218 -26.41 20.31 32.49
CA HIS A 218 -27.14 19.12 32.91
C HIS A 218 -26.75 17.91 32.05
N TRP A 219 -26.10 16.93 32.67
CA TRP A 219 -25.70 15.70 32.05
C TRP A 219 -26.69 14.57 32.33
N ALA A 220 -27.01 13.81 31.29
CA ALA A 220 -27.78 12.58 31.36
C ALA A 220 -27.03 11.46 30.66
N ILE A 221 -26.14 10.77 31.37
CA ILE A 221 -25.33 9.66 30.85
C ILE A 221 -25.80 8.39 31.52
N ASP A 222 -26.12 7.38 30.71
CA ASP A 222 -26.59 6.08 31.14
C ASP A 222 -25.62 4.95 30.75
N ILE A 223 -25.54 3.93 31.61
CA ILE A 223 -24.93 2.65 31.28
C ILE A 223 -26.03 1.60 31.31
N LEU A 224 -26.29 1.07 30.12
CA LEU A 224 -27.20 -0.06 29.95
C LEU A 224 -26.42 -1.35 30.06
N LEU A 225 -26.93 -2.28 30.86
CA LEU A 225 -26.44 -3.63 31.01
C LEU A 225 -27.45 -4.60 30.41
N LEU A 226 -27.03 -5.33 29.36
CA LEU A 226 -27.83 -6.37 28.71
C LEU A 226 -27.19 -7.71 28.99
N VAL A 227 -27.96 -8.63 29.57
CA VAL A 227 -27.49 -9.99 29.87
C VAL A 227 -28.37 -11.00 29.14
N SER A 228 -27.77 -11.93 28.42
CA SER A 228 -28.42 -13.14 27.91
C SER A 228 -27.62 -14.36 28.30
N GLU A 229 -28.27 -15.50 28.39
CA GLU A 229 -27.69 -16.75 28.88
C GLU A 229 -28.04 -17.93 27.95
N ASP A 230 -27.12 -18.86 27.83
CA ASP A 230 -27.37 -20.20 27.29
C ASP A 230 -27.02 -21.27 28.32
N GLU A 231 -26.77 -22.52 27.88
CA GLU A 231 -26.52 -23.64 28.79
C GLU A 231 -25.33 -23.42 29.71
N ASP A 232 -24.19 -22.90 29.19
CA ASP A 232 -22.92 -22.77 29.89
C ASP A 232 -22.33 -21.37 29.94
N THR A 233 -22.96 -20.40 29.30
CA THR A 233 -22.35 -19.07 29.10
C THR A 233 -23.35 -17.95 29.37
N LYS A 234 -22.87 -16.87 30.04
CA LYS A 234 -23.53 -15.56 30.10
C LYS A 234 -22.87 -14.62 29.09
N TYR A 235 -23.71 -14.01 28.27
CA TYR A 235 -23.33 -12.95 27.33
C TYR A 235 -23.69 -11.62 27.96
N VAL A 236 -22.68 -10.80 28.19
CA VAL A 236 -22.83 -9.49 28.83
C VAL A 236 -22.49 -8.40 27.84
N THR A 237 -23.40 -7.46 27.65
CA THR A 237 -23.16 -6.26 26.85
C THR A 237 -23.38 -5.02 27.72
N LEU A 238 -22.38 -4.20 27.81
CA LEU A 238 -22.42 -2.88 28.43
C LEU A 238 -22.50 -1.82 27.35
N GLN A 239 -23.40 -0.87 27.50
CA GLN A 239 -23.58 0.24 26.56
C GLN A 239 -23.62 1.57 27.30
N MET A 240 -22.68 2.45 27.05
CA MET A 240 -22.65 3.81 27.52
C MET A 240 -23.40 4.70 26.53
N VAL A 241 -24.40 5.42 27.01
CA VAL A 241 -25.29 6.27 26.21
C VAL A 241 -25.28 7.70 26.71
N ASN A 242 -25.18 8.66 25.80
CA ASN A 242 -25.34 10.06 26.10
C ASN A 242 -26.80 10.49 25.80
N ASN A 243 -27.60 10.57 26.85
CA ASN A 243 -29.00 11.03 26.82
C ASN A 243 -29.13 12.51 27.20
N THR A 244 -28.03 13.26 27.26
CA THR A 244 -28.04 14.70 27.57
C THR A 244 -28.90 15.44 26.55
N PRO A 245 -29.92 16.18 27.00
CA PRO A 245 -30.85 16.86 26.10
C PRO A 245 -30.12 17.85 25.19
N LYS A 246 -30.54 17.88 23.95
CA LYS A 246 -30.08 18.90 23.00
C LYS A 246 -30.67 20.25 23.43
N SER A 247 -29.83 21.22 23.73
CA SER A 247 -30.23 22.59 23.94
C SER A 247 -29.77 23.47 22.78
N ASP A 248 -30.39 24.64 22.61
CA ASP A 248 -29.99 25.57 21.55
C ASP A 248 -28.52 25.96 21.72
N ARG A 249 -27.69 25.56 20.75
CA ARG A 249 -26.22 25.72 20.80
C ARG A 249 -25.72 27.13 21.06
N GLN A 250 -26.57 28.13 20.88
CA GLN A 250 -26.19 29.54 21.05
C GLN A 250 -26.17 30.04 22.51
N ASN A 251 -26.68 29.24 23.46
CA ASN A 251 -26.88 29.68 24.84
C ASN A 251 -26.34 28.73 25.89
N ILE A 252 -25.41 27.83 25.56
CA ILE A 252 -24.93 26.81 26.49
C ILE A 252 -23.46 27.06 26.81
N GLY A 253 -23.15 27.18 28.08
CA GLY A 253 -21.77 27.27 28.57
C GLY A 253 -21.05 25.93 28.69
N TYR A 254 -21.43 24.91 27.90
CA TYR A 254 -20.75 23.63 27.84
C TYR A 254 -21.08 22.93 26.54
N LEU A 255 -20.23 21.99 26.17
CA LEU A 255 -20.45 21.13 25.00
C LEU A 255 -21.21 19.87 25.44
N PRO A 256 -22.47 19.64 25.02
CA PRO A 256 -23.31 18.52 25.50
C PRO A 256 -22.89 17.17 24.87
N ARG A 257 -21.64 17.02 24.53
CA ARG A 257 -21.01 15.84 23.93
C ARG A 257 -19.97 15.28 24.89
N ILE A 258 -19.82 13.96 24.86
CA ILE A 258 -18.73 13.29 25.54
C ILE A 258 -17.67 13.01 24.48
N PHE A 259 -16.46 13.45 24.73
CA PHE A 259 -15.32 13.23 23.84
C PHE A 259 -14.45 12.09 24.37
N ASP A 260 -13.79 11.37 23.47
CA ASP A 260 -12.98 10.17 23.79
C ASP A 260 -13.67 9.22 24.77
N ALA A 261 -14.97 9.00 24.55
CA ALA A 261 -15.80 8.13 25.37
C ALA A 261 -15.34 6.68 25.30
N GLY A 262 -15.40 6.00 26.42
CA GLY A 262 -15.00 4.60 26.51
C GLY A 262 -15.37 3.97 27.84
N MET A 263 -15.07 2.69 27.99
CA MET A 263 -15.28 1.93 29.23
C MET A 263 -14.13 0.98 29.47
N ASP A 264 -13.77 0.83 30.74
CA ASP A 264 -12.92 -0.25 31.23
C ASP A 264 -13.78 -1.22 32.00
N VAL A 265 -13.56 -2.51 31.82
CA VAL A 265 -14.18 -3.57 32.62
C VAL A 265 -13.08 -4.41 33.25
N ILE A 266 -12.99 -4.35 34.57
CA ILE A 266 -11.98 -5.07 35.34
C ILE A 266 -12.71 -6.19 36.10
N ALA A 267 -12.30 -7.43 35.85
CA ALA A 267 -12.84 -8.58 36.55
C ALA A 267 -11.94 -8.99 37.73
N GLU A 268 -12.54 -9.53 38.79
CA GLU A 268 -11.76 -10.17 39.85
C GLU A 268 -10.93 -11.34 39.29
N PRO A 269 -9.80 -11.71 39.92
CA PRO A 269 -8.89 -12.75 39.39
C PRO A 269 -9.53 -14.11 39.14
N ASP A 270 -10.59 -14.43 39.88
CA ASP A 270 -11.30 -15.73 39.76
C ASP A 270 -12.36 -15.73 38.63
N VAL A 271 -12.56 -14.58 37.98
CA VAL A 271 -13.50 -14.46 36.86
C VAL A 271 -12.74 -14.49 35.55
N GLU A 272 -12.99 -15.54 34.75
CA GLU A 272 -12.37 -15.65 33.41
C GLU A 272 -13.31 -15.18 32.32
N PHE A 273 -12.79 -14.32 31.41
CA PHE A 273 -13.46 -14.04 30.14
C PHE A 273 -13.29 -15.22 29.18
N LYS A 274 -14.40 -15.68 28.59
CA LYS A 274 -14.38 -16.75 27.59
C LYS A 274 -13.99 -16.24 26.22
N GLU A 275 -13.29 -17.06 25.47
CA GLU A 275 -12.94 -16.78 24.07
C GLU A 275 -14.20 -16.71 23.20
N ILE A 276 -14.26 -15.70 22.35
CA ILE A 276 -15.32 -15.54 21.35
C ILE A 276 -14.88 -16.22 20.05
N ASP A 277 -15.62 -17.27 19.63
CA ASP A 277 -15.36 -17.96 18.37
C ASP A 277 -15.73 -17.07 17.17
N LEU A 278 -14.71 -16.49 16.54
CA LEU A 278 -14.87 -15.77 15.29
C LEU A 278 -15.00 -16.77 14.14
N LYS A 279 -16.22 -17.05 13.70
CA LYS A 279 -16.56 -18.03 12.66
C LYS A 279 -15.82 -17.86 11.31
N TYR A 280 -15.15 -16.75 11.08
CA TYR A 280 -14.45 -16.43 9.82
C TYR A 280 -13.25 -17.35 9.51
N PHE A 281 -12.69 -18.03 10.49
CA PHE A 281 -11.40 -18.71 10.34
C PHE A 281 -11.40 -20.20 10.69
N LYS A 282 -12.56 -20.82 10.84
CA LYS A 282 -12.71 -22.23 11.26
C LYS A 282 -11.95 -23.26 10.42
N SER A 283 -11.59 -22.91 9.20
CA SER A 283 -10.90 -23.82 8.27
C SER A 283 -9.39 -23.65 8.24
N SER A 284 -8.80 -22.76 9.01
CA SER A 284 -7.35 -22.53 9.05
C SER A 284 -6.70 -23.47 10.06
N PHE A 285 -5.52 -24.01 9.72
CA PHE A 285 -4.67 -24.73 10.67
C PHE A 285 -3.71 -23.78 11.41
N LYS A 286 -3.65 -22.51 11.03
CA LYS A 286 -2.79 -21.51 11.69
C LYS A 286 -3.36 -21.09 13.04
N LYS A 287 -2.49 -21.03 14.06
CA LYS A 287 -2.85 -20.56 15.39
C LYS A 287 -3.08 -19.04 15.35
N ARG A 288 -4.18 -18.60 15.95
CA ARG A 288 -4.59 -17.19 15.98
C ARG A 288 -4.70 -16.69 17.41
N GLU A 289 -4.62 -15.37 17.57
CA GLU A 289 -4.92 -14.76 18.86
C GLU A 289 -6.39 -14.91 19.21
N ALA A 290 -6.66 -15.21 20.45
CA ALA A 290 -7.99 -15.36 20.99
C ALA A 290 -8.65 -14.01 21.19
N VAL A 291 -9.95 -13.90 20.87
CA VAL A 291 -10.77 -12.71 21.09
C VAL A 291 -11.63 -12.95 22.31
N TYR A 292 -11.59 -12.06 23.27
CA TYR A 292 -12.34 -12.17 24.52
C TYR A 292 -13.52 -11.18 24.63
N ALA A 293 -13.49 -10.13 23.83
CA ALA A 293 -14.56 -9.14 23.80
C ALA A 293 -14.64 -8.47 22.42
N VAL A 294 -15.81 -7.90 22.12
CA VAL A 294 -16.04 -7.07 20.95
C VAL A 294 -16.76 -5.78 21.35
N ALA A 295 -16.47 -4.69 20.66
CA ALA A 295 -17.15 -3.42 20.90
C ALA A 295 -17.96 -2.98 19.67
N GLU A 296 -18.94 -2.12 19.89
CA GLU A 296 -19.53 -1.32 18.80
C GLU A 296 -19.08 0.13 18.91
N ASN A 297 -18.72 0.67 17.74
CA ASN A 297 -18.19 2.02 17.60
C ASN A 297 -16.79 2.24 18.23
N ALA A 298 -16.14 1.17 18.64
CA ALA A 298 -14.76 1.13 19.11
C ALA A 298 -14.15 -0.26 18.85
N SER A 299 -12.87 -0.41 19.16
CA SER A 299 -12.19 -1.69 19.32
C SER A 299 -12.05 -2.08 20.79
N VAL A 300 -11.49 -3.25 21.09
CA VAL A 300 -11.23 -3.71 22.45
C VAL A 300 -9.80 -4.23 22.58
N GLU A 301 -9.16 -3.88 23.68
CA GLU A 301 -7.92 -4.47 24.13
C GLU A 301 -8.15 -5.29 25.42
N TYR A 302 -7.49 -6.42 25.55
CA TYR A 302 -7.53 -7.26 26.73
C TYR A 302 -6.16 -7.36 27.38
N ASP A 303 -6.03 -6.78 28.56
CA ASP A 303 -4.86 -6.92 29.44
C ASP A 303 -5.09 -8.14 30.36
N LYS A 304 -4.45 -9.27 30.01
CA LYS A 304 -4.58 -10.52 30.76
C LYS A 304 -4.01 -10.44 32.18
N GLU A 305 -2.94 -9.67 32.38
CA GLU A 305 -2.30 -9.55 33.68
C GLU A 305 -3.20 -8.82 34.70
N LYS A 306 -3.93 -7.83 34.23
CA LYS A 306 -4.88 -7.06 35.06
C LYS A 306 -6.31 -7.56 34.97
N ASN A 307 -6.56 -8.60 34.19
CA ASN A 307 -7.90 -9.11 33.85
C ASN A 307 -8.86 -7.97 33.45
N LYS A 308 -8.41 -7.14 32.49
CA LYS A 308 -9.06 -5.88 32.14
C LYS A 308 -9.37 -5.80 30.65
N LEU A 309 -10.62 -5.58 30.31
CA LEU A 309 -11.08 -5.20 28.98
C LEU A 309 -11.17 -3.67 28.87
N THR A 310 -10.64 -3.10 27.80
CA THR A 310 -10.63 -1.65 27.57
C THR A 310 -11.16 -1.36 26.17
N THR A 311 -12.19 -0.49 26.08
CA THR A 311 -12.60 0.02 24.76
C THR A 311 -11.56 1.01 24.24
N VAL A 312 -11.22 0.93 22.97
CA VAL A 312 -10.18 1.73 22.31
C VAL A 312 -10.76 2.41 21.07
N ASN A 313 -10.75 3.76 21.07
CA ASN A 313 -11.27 4.54 19.94
C ASN A 313 -10.31 4.58 18.76
N ILE A 314 -9.01 4.43 19.02
CA ILE A 314 -7.94 4.41 18.03
C ILE A 314 -7.13 3.12 18.22
N PRO A 315 -7.60 1.98 17.69
CA PRO A 315 -6.80 0.76 17.72
C PRO A 315 -5.54 0.93 16.89
N VAL A 316 -4.45 0.33 17.37
CA VAL A 316 -3.13 0.41 16.76
C VAL A 316 -2.64 -1.00 16.45
N TYR A 317 -2.21 -1.21 15.21
CA TYR A 317 -1.56 -2.43 14.76
C TYR A 317 -0.11 -2.14 14.38
N TYR A 318 0.82 -2.87 14.97
CA TYR A 318 2.24 -2.81 14.67
C TYR A 318 2.59 -3.90 13.67
N GLN A 319 2.88 -3.50 12.44
CA GLN A 319 3.34 -4.44 11.42
C GLN A 319 4.84 -4.64 11.51
N GLU A 320 5.25 -5.78 12.01
CA GLU A 320 6.66 -6.18 12.08
C GLU A 320 7.25 -6.37 10.67
N ARG A 321 8.57 -6.21 10.55
CA ARG A 321 9.27 -6.31 9.27
C ARG A 321 9.55 -7.78 8.92
N THR A 322 9.03 -8.20 7.78
CA THR A 322 9.41 -9.47 7.17
C THR A 322 10.77 -9.32 6.51
N VAL A 323 11.75 -10.05 6.97
CA VAL A 323 13.11 -10.11 6.42
C VAL A 323 13.36 -11.47 5.78
N THR A 324 14.14 -11.49 4.69
CA THR A 324 14.55 -12.76 4.09
C THR A 324 15.59 -13.45 4.97
N THR A 325 15.53 -14.76 5.05
CA THR A 325 16.47 -15.55 5.85
C THR A 325 17.90 -15.37 5.36
N ASP A 326 18.77 -14.87 6.20
CA ASP A 326 20.20 -14.69 5.90
C ASP A 326 21.05 -15.94 6.19
N LYS A 327 20.49 -16.94 6.87
CA LYS A 327 21.16 -18.21 7.24
C LYS A 327 21.90 -18.88 6.08
N TYR A 328 21.34 -18.77 4.86
CA TYR A 328 21.86 -19.45 3.66
C TYR A 328 22.57 -18.51 2.70
N LYS A 329 22.82 -17.26 3.09
CA LYS A 329 23.41 -16.22 2.22
C LYS A 329 24.73 -16.61 1.58
N ALA A 330 25.58 -17.37 2.30
CA ALA A 330 26.85 -17.84 1.75
C ALA A 330 26.66 -18.75 0.51
N TYR A 331 25.60 -19.56 0.46
CA TYR A 331 25.32 -20.52 -0.59
C TYR A 331 24.52 -19.91 -1.78
N THR A 332 23.92 -18.74 -1.58
CA THR A 332 23.16 -18.02 -2.62
C THR A 332 23.94 -16.89 -3.27
N ARG A 333 25.21 -16.64 -2.86
CA ARG A 333 26.09 -15.64 -3.49
C ARG A 333 26.36 -16.00 -4.95
N PHE A 334 26.41 -14.99 -5.80
CA PHE A 334 26.72 -15.22 -7.22
C PHE A 334 28.06 -15.93 -7.43
N ASP A 335 29.07 -15.57 -6.64
CA ASP A 335 30.39 -16.22 -6.72
C ASP A 335 30.32 -17.72 -6.42
N ALA A 336 29.62 -18.09 -5.33
CA ALA A 336 29.44 -19.48 -4.93
C ALA A 336 28.69 -20.29 -6.00
N LEU A 337 27.64 -19.68 -6.60
CA LEU A 337 26.85 -20.33 -7.65
C LEU A 337 27.54 -20.37 -9.01
N ILE A 338 28.54 -19.52 -9.24
CA ILE A 338 29.40 -19.57 -10.45
C ILE A 338 30.48 -20.63 -10.28
N GLU A 339 31.08 -20.74 -9.09
CA GLU A 339 32.18 -21.67 -8.80
C GLU A 339 31.72 -23.13 -8.74
N ASP A 340 30.71 -23.42 -7.89
CA ASP A 340 30.15 -24.77 -7.75
C ASP A 340 28.63 -24.69 -7.47
N PRO A 341 27.81 -24.56 -8.53
CA PRO A 341 26.37 -24.44 -8.34
C PRO A 341 25.74 -25.67 -7.69
N VAL A 342 26.20 -26.86 -8.08
CA VAL A 342 25.58 -28.12 -7.65
C VAL A 342 25.76 -28.35 -6.16
N LYS A 343 26.97 -28.17 -5.64
CA LYS A 343 27.29 -28.33 -4.24
C LYS A 343 26.45 -27.38 -3.37
N ASN A 344 26.41 -26.09 -3.75
CA ASN A 344 25.70 -25.07 -3.00
C ASN A 344 24.17 -25.29 -2.99
N LEU A 345 23.60 -25.66 -4.15
CA LEU A 345 22.17 -25.94 -4.25
C LEU A 345 21.79 -27.23 -3.54
N LYS A 346 22.62 -28.30 -3.58
CA LYS A 346 22.39 -29.54 -2.84
C LYS A 346 22.42 -29.31 -1.32
N TYR A 347 23.22 -28.37 -0.83
CA TYR A 347 23.19 -27.99 0.57
C TYR A 347 21.84 -27.36 0.96
N ILE A 348 21.33 -26.41 0.17
CA ILE A 348 20.02 -25.81 0.37
C ILE A 348 18.92 -26.89 0.33
N LEU A 349 19.00 -27.82 -0.60
CA LEU A 349 18.06 -28.96 -0.70
C LEU A 349 18.07 -29.81 0.58
N SER A 350 19.25 -30.10 1.12
CA SER A 350 19.36 -30.85 2.36
C SER A 350 18.70 -30.15 3.57
N GLU A 351 18.78 -28.83 3.62
CA GLU A 351 18.14 -28.04 4.69
C GLU A 351 16.62 -27.94 4.49
N LEU A 352 16.13 -27.85 3.25
CA LEU A 352 14.71 -27.92 2.92
C LEU A 352 14.09 -29.26 3.36
N ASN A 353 14.80 -30.39 3.11
CA ASN A 353 14.32 -31.71 3.55
C ASN A 353 14.26 -31.81 5.09
N LYS A 354 15.26 -31.31 5.81
CA LYS A 354 15.24 -31.27 7.29
C LYS A 354 14.07 -30.42 7.82
N ASP A 355 13.79 -29.29 7.17
CA ASP A 355 12.69 -28.43 7.56
C ASP A 355 11.33 -29.09 7.28
N PHE A 356 11.21 -29.83 6.15
CA PHE A 356 10.01 -30.62 5.84
C PHE A 356 9.77 -31.69 6.91
N ASP A 357 10.82 -32.41 7.32
CA ASP A 357 10.72 -33.43 8.38
C ASP A 357 10.26 -32.82 9.71
N ALA A 358 10.74 -31.59 10.03
CA ALA A 358 10.28 -30.87 11.22
C ALA A 358 8.81 -30.46 11.13
N CYS A 359 8.33 -30.03 9.95
CA CYS A 359 6.92 -29.72 9.74
C CYS A 359 6.03 -30.96 9.80
N GLN A 360 6.51 -32.10 9.31
CA GLN A 360 5.80 -33.36 9.39
C GLN A 360 5.65 -33.83 10.87
N ASN A 361 6.72 -33.72 11.66
CA ASN A 361 6.69 -34.00 13.09
C ASN A 361 5.72 -33.08 13.85
N GLU A 362 5.70 -31.79 13.53
CA GLU A 362 4.76 -30.84 14.11
C GLU A 362 3.30 -31.24 13.82
N PHE A 363 3.01 -31.68 12.58
CA PHE A 363 1.68 -32.17 12.21
C PHE A 363 1.27 -33.39 13.02
N ASP A 364 2.18 -34.32 13.25
CA ASP A 364 1.90 -35.57 14.00
C ASP A 364 1.68 -35.32 15.50
N GLU A 365 2.24 -34.22 16.04
CA GLU A 365 2.15 -33.84 17.47
C GLU A 365 1.01 -32.85 17.77
N VAL A 366 0.47 -32.14 16.76
CA VAL A 366 -0.52 -31.08 16.98
C VAL A 366 -1.90 -31.65 17.39
N GLU A 367 -2.43 -31.13 18.48
CA GLU A 367 -3.77 -31.45 18.99
C GLU A 367 -4.76 -30.28 18.76
N GLY A 368 -6.06 -30.56 18.84
CA GLY A 368 -7.14 -29.56 18.84
C GLY A 368 -7.55 -29.02 17.47
N LEU A 369 -6.94 -29.48 16.36
CA LEU A 369 -7.35 -29.07 15.01
C LEU A 369 -8.64 -29.81 14.59
N THR A 370 -9.53 -29.05 13.92
CA THR A 370 -10.70 -29.65 13.25
C THR A 370 -10.27 -30.54 12.07
N GLU A 371 -11.08 -31.48 11.63
CA GLU A 371 -10.73 -32.34 10.49
C GLU A 371 -10.49 -31.51 9.22
N VAL A 372 -11.26 -30.46 9.00
CA VAL A 372 -11.05 -29.53 7.86
C VAL A 372 -9.68 -28.83 7.94
N ALA A 373 -9.26 -28.41 9.12
CA ALA A 373 -7.94 -27.80 9.33
C ALA A 373 -6.81 -28.83 9.13
N LYS A 374 -6.99 -30.09 9.59
CA LYS A 374 -6.02 -31.16 9.33
C LYS A 374 -5.88 -31.48 7.84
N ASP A 375 -6.97 -31.50 7.08
CA ASP A 375 -6.94 -31.78 5.65
C ASP A 375 -6.16 -30.65 4.92
N LYS A 376 -6.37 -29.41 5.28
CA LYS A 376 -5.59 -28.28 4.73
C LYS A 376 -4.12 -28.35 5.12
N TYR A 377 -3.81 -28.79 6.35
CA TYR A 377 -2.42 -28.97 6.76
C TYR A 377 -1.73 -30.08 5.93
N ARG A 378 -2.41 -31.22 5.70
CA ARG A 378 -1.93 -32.30 4.82
C ARG A 378 -1.71 -31.80 3.39
N GLU A 379 -2.63 -30.98 2.87
CA GLU A 379 -2.46 -30.33 1.56
C GLU A 379 -1.22 -29.45 1.52
N ALA A 380 -1.00 -28.62 2.55
CA ALA A 380 0.19 -27.76 2.65
C ALA A 380 1.49 -28.57 2.70
N LEU A 381 1.54 -29.67 3.46
CA LEU A 381 2.68 -30.61 3.49
C LEU A 381 2.93 -31.23 2.11
N SER A 382 1.89 -31.67 1.42
CA SER A 382 2.01 -32.23 0.07
C SER A 382 2.55 -31.21 -0.94
N ASN A 383 2.07 -29.96 -0.86
CA ASN A 383 2.54 -28.88 -1.70
C ASN A 383 4.01 -28.54 -1.43
N TYR A 384 4.43 -28.54 -0.16
CA TYR A 384 5.82 -28.28 0.22
C TYR A 384 6.74 -29.38 -0.26
N LYS A 385 6.35 -30.66 -0.13
CA LYS A 385 7.08 -31.80 -0.69
C LYS A 385 7.23 -31.69 -2.21
N SER A 386 6.17 -31.30 -2.91
CA SER A 386 6.20 -31.07 -4.36
C SER A 386 7.13 -29.91 -4.75
N GLU A 387 7.19 -28.85 -3.94
CA GLU A 387 8.11 -27.72 -4.13
C GLU A 387 9.57 -28.17 -4.04
N ILE A 388 9.91 -28.96 -3.01
CA ILE A 388 11.24 -29.54 -2.81
C ILE A 388 11.63 -30.45 -3.98
N ALA A 389 10.72 -31.32 -4.44
CA ALA A 389 10.97 -32.21 -5.57
C ALA A 389 11.28 -31.46 -6.88
N ARG A 390 10.61 -30.33 -7.13
CA ARG A 390 10.89 -29.48 -8.29
C ARG A 390 12.26 -28.81 -8.20
N PHE A 391 12.62 -28.34 -7.01
CA PHE A 391 13.95 -27.77 -6.77
C PHE A 391 15.04 -28.81 -7.00
N GLU A 392 14.85 -30.04 -6.49
CA GLU A 392 15.75 -31.16 -6.73
C GLU A 392 15.90 -31.50 -8.21
N SER A 393 14.80 -31.57 -8.95
CA SER A 393 14.81 -31.83 -10.39
C SER A 393 15.58 -30.75 -11.14
N GLY A 394 15.43 -29.47 -10.77
CA GLY A 394 16.20 -28.38 -11.36
C GLY A 394 17.70 -28.50 -11.09
N ILE A 395 18.10 -28.93 -9.90
CA ILE A 395 19.51 -29.21 -9.56
C ILE A 395 20.07 -30.34 -10.45
N GLN A 396 19.29 -31.41 -10.63
CA GLN A 396 19.70 -32.53 -11.50
C GLN A 396 19.95 -32.06 -12.95
N GLN A 397 19.09 -31.19 -13.49
CA GLN A 397 19.31 -30.62 -14.82
C GLN A 397 20.57 -29.75 -14.89
N ILE A 398 20.87 -28.96 -13.84
CA ILE A 398 22.14 -28.20 -13.79
C ILE A 398 23.35 -29.15 -13.73
N GLU A 399 23.21 -30.27 -13.00
CA GLU A 399 24.30 -31.24 -12.84
C GLU A 399 24.61 -32.01 -14.12
N TYR A 400 23.57 -32.47 -14.82
CA TYR A 400 23.76 -33.43 -15.91
C TYR A 400 23.67 -32.84 -17.32
N THR A 401 23.09 -31.62 -17.49
CA THR A 401 22.92 -31.02 -18.83
C THR A 401 23.84 -29.81 -19.00
N ASP A 402 24.87 -29.93 -19.87
CA ASP A 402 25.91 -28.91 -20.06
C ASP A 402 25.32 -27.54 -20.46
N TRP A 403 24.36 -27.51 -21.37
CA TRP A 403 23.74 -26.25 -21.81
C TRP A 403 22.94 -25.58 -20.70
N VAL A 404 22.27 -26.34 -19.84
CA VAL A 404 21.55 -25.86 -18.68
C VAL A 404 22.51 -25.27 -17.67
N ARG A 405 23.60 -26.00 -17.39
CA ARG A 405 24.67 -25.52 -16.50
C ARG A 405 25.26 -24.21 -17.01
N LYS A 406 25.60 -24.12 -18.29
CA LYS A 406 26.15 -22.91 -18.90
C LYS A 406 25.17 -21.75 -18.84
N ALA A 407 23.90 -21.96 -19.18
CA ALA A 407 22.86 -20.94 -19.09
C ALA A 407 22.71 -20.42 -17.63
N PHE A 408 22.71 -21.31 -16.65
CA PHE A 408 22.67 -20.97 -15.25
C PHE A 408 23.90 -20.16 -14.78
N LEU A 409 25.10 -20.55 -15.21
CA LEU A 409 26.32 -19.79 -14.91
C LEU A 409 26.31 -18.40 -15.54
N TYR A 410 25.87 -18.26 -16.79
CA TYR A 410 25.81 -16.98 -17.49
C TYR A 410 24.73 -16.06 -16.87
N MET A 411 23.61 -16.60 -16.42
CA MET A 411 22.63 -15.88 -15.62
C MET A 411 23.29 -15.29 -14.36
N ASN A 412 23.98 -16.10 -13.55
CA ASN A 412 24.64 -15.62 -12.33
C ASN A 412 25.74 -14.59 -12.63
N LYS A 413 26.54 -14.78 -13.70
CA LYS A 413 27.52 -13.78 -14.15
C LYS A 413 26.84 -12.46 -14.52
N THR A 414 25.68 -12.50 -15.16
CA THR A 414 24.90 -11.31 -15.54
C THR A 414 24.48 -10.50 -14.32
N PHE A 415 23.91 -11.15 -13.31
CA PHE A 415 23.47 -10.44 -12.10
C PHE A 415 24.62 -9.99 -11.20
N LYS A 416 25.75 -10.68 -11.23
CA LYS A 416 26.99 -10.26 -10.56
C LYS A 416 27.60 -9.00 -11.17
N LEU A 417 27.45 -8.80 -12.49
CA LEU A 417 28.09 -7.69 -13.21
C LEU A 417 27.52 -6.35 -12.76
N LYS A 418 28.42 -5.43 -12.36
CA LYS A 418 28.08 -4.05 -12.03
C LYS A 418 28.34 -3.15 -13.22
N ILE A 419 27.38 -2.31 -13.59
CA ILE A 419 27.49 -1.32 -14.65
C ILE A 419 26.82 0.00 -14.22
N GLY A 420 27.20 1.09 -14.84
CA GLY A 420 26.59 2.40 -14.62
C GLY A 420 26.70 2.89 -13.17
N ASN A 421 25.56 3.36 -12.64
CA ASN A 421 25.43 3.89 -11.27
C ASN A 421 24.95 2.81 -10.27
N ASP A 422 25.20 1.54 -10.56
CA ASP A 422 24.77 0.44 -9.69
C ASP A 422 25.48 0.49 -8.33
N THR A 423 24.94 1.26 -7.41
CA THR A 423 25.50 1.51 -6.08
C THR A 423 25.10 0.46 -5.05
N ARG A 424 24.10 -0.36 -5.32
CA ARG A 424 23.61 -1.39 -4.40
C ARG A 424 24.45 -2.66 -4.59
N PRO A 425 25.20 -3.10 -3.56
CA PRO A 425 25.96 -4.34 -3.64
C PRO A 425 25.01 -5.54 -3.48
N ILE A 426 24.32 -5.94 -4.56
CA ILE A 426 23.63 -7.24 -4.57
C ILE A 426 24.71 -8.29 -4.79
N GLU A 427 25.04 -9.05 -3.75
CA GLU A 427 26.11 -10.05 -3.79
C GLU A 427 25.61 -11.46 -4.14
N GLY A 428 24.29 -11.67 -4.12
CA GLY A 428 23.66 -12.96 -4.38
C GLY A 428 22.13 -12.86 -4.42
N TRP A 429 21.52 -13.99 -4.67
CA TRP A 429 20.08 -14.15 -4.64
C TRP A 429 19.55 -14.20 -3.20
N ARG A 430 18.34 -13.73 -3.00
CA ARG A 430 17.58 -14.10 -1.81
C ARG A 430 17.20 -15.57 -1.92
N LEU A 431 17.06 -16.25 -0.79
CA LEU A 431 16.83 -17.70 -0.79
C LEU A 431 15.62 -18.12 -1.65
N PHE A 432 14.47 -17.46 -1.50
CA PHE A 432 13.29 -17.78 -2.29
C PHE A 432 13.49 -17.54 -3.80
N GLN A 433 14.30 -16.54 -4.18
CA GLN A 433 14.57 -16.23 -5.59
C GLN A 433 15.29 -17.38 -6.28
N ILE A 434 16.38 -17.86 -5.68
CA ILE A 434 17.18 -18.94 -6.28
C ILE A 434 16.42 -20.28 -6.26
N VAL A 435 15.67 -20.58 -5.20
CA VAL A 435 14.86 -21.81 -5.16
C VAL A 435 13.76 -21.74 -6.23
N PHE A 436 13.08 -20.59 -6.39
CA PHE A 436 12.12 -20.40 -7.47
C PHE A 436 12.73 -20.58 -8.85
N ILE A 437 13.84 -19.90 -9.15
CA ILE A 437 14.52 -19.97 -10.46
C ILE A 437 14.87 -21.42 -10.78
N VAL A 438 15.53 -22.12 -9.87
CA VAL A 438 15.95 -23.50 -10.07
C VAL A 438 14.75 -24.44 -10.23
N SER A 439 13.69 -24.27 -9.45
CA SER A 439 12.45 -25.04 -9.58
C SER A 439 11.75 -24.86 -10.93
N MET A 440 11.98 -23.71 -11.61
CA MET A 440 11.39 -23.43 -12.92
C MET A 440 12.20 -23.98 -14.10
N ILE A 441 13.46 -24.36 -13.89
CA ILE A 441 14.36 -24.81 -14.96
C ILE A 441 13.77 -25.98 -15.76
N CYS A 442 13.29 -27.02 -15.07
CA CYS A 442 12.72 -28.19 -15.76
C CYS A 442 11.51 -27.84 -16.62
N GLU A 443 10.66 -26.91 -16.14
CA GLU A 443 9.49 -26.51 -16.91
C GLU A 443 9.85 -25.67 -18.14
N VAL A 444 10.86 -24.81 -18.05
CA VAL A 444 11.40 -24.06 -19.20
C VAL A 444 12.03 -25.02 -20.22
N ILE A 445 12.83 -25.96 -19.76
CA ILE A 445 13.48 -26.95 -20.66
C ILE A 445 12.41 -27.81 -21.36
N ARG A 446 11.40 -28.28 -20.63
CA ARG A 446 10.32 -29.12 -21.17
C ARG A 446 9.49 -28.41 -22.25
N CYS A 447 9.33 -27.09 -22.16
CA CYS A 447 8.72 -26.31 -23.24
C CYS A 447 9.50 -26.40 -24.54
N GLU A 448 10.82 -26.59 -24.47
CA GLU A 448 11.74 -26.56 -25.63
C GLU A 448 12.13 -27.94 -26.15
N TYR A 449 12.18 -28.96 -25.27
CA TYR A 449 12.47 -30.32 -25.60
C TYR A 449 11.27 -31.25 -25.32
N LYS A 450 11.04 -32.18 -26.28
CA LYS A 450 9.98 -33.18 -26.18
C LYS A 450 10.44 -34.49 -25.56
N ASP A 451 11.53 -34.52 -24.81
CA ASP A 451 12.07 -35.75 -24.23
C ASP A 451 11.27 -36.09 -22.96
N ASP A 452 10.19 -36.84 -23.19
CA ASP A 452 9.26 -37.27 -22.13
C ASP A 452 9.82 -38.42 -21.28
N ASP A 453 10.97 -39.00 -21.66
CA ASP A 453 11.55 -40.20 -21.01
C ASP A 453 12.54 -39.86 -19.88
N ASP A 454 12.94 -38.60 -19.69
CA ASP A 454 13.84 -38.19 -18.61
C ASP A 454 13.11 -38.18 -17.26
N PRO A 455 13.51 -39.06 -16.31
CA PRO A 455 12.89 -39.13 -15.00
C PRO A 455 12.91 -37.81 -14.21
N SER A 456 13.93 -36.95 -14.42
CA SER A 456 14.05 -35.66 -13.76
C SER A 456 13.02 -34.64 -14.27
N MET A 457 12.46 -34.85 -15.45
CA MET A 457 11.41 -34.03 -16.03
C MET A 457 10.01 -34.35 -15.53
N LYS A 458 9.82 -35.44 -14.76
CA LYS A 458 8.49 -35.83 -14.21
C LYS A 458 7.88 -34.76 -13.29
N ALA A 459 8.70 -33.98 -12.61
CA ALA A 459 8.26 -32.90 -11.75
C ALA A 459 7.79 -31.66 -12.54
N ALA A 460 8.11 -31.55 -13.83
CA ALA A 460 7.70 -30.44 -14.69
C ALA A 460 6.29 -30.67 -15.23
N ASP A 461 5.32 -29.90 -14.79
CA ASP A 461 3.94 -29.94 -15.29
C ASP A 461 3.62 -28.65 -16.04
N LEU A 462 3.47 -28.75 -17.35
CA LEU A 462 3.16 -27.63 -18.25
C LEU A 462 1.66 -27.33 -18.34
N ASN A 463 0.80 -28.12 -17.69
CA ASN A 463 -0.64 -27.85 -17.61
C ASN A 463 -1.02 -27.00 -16.39
N VAL A 464 -0.03 -26.59 -15.59
CA VAL A 464 -0.20 -25.77 -14.38
C VAL A 464 0.51 -24.43 -14.55
N ALA A 465 -0.12 -23.31 -14.22
CA ALA A 465 0.56 -22.02 -14.12
C ALA A 465 1.19 -21.83 -12.73
N ASN A 466 2.37 -21.20 -12.67
CA ASN A 466 3.03 -20.90 -11.41
C ASN A 466 2.75 -19.46 -10.97
N LEU A 467 2.49 -19.29 -9.68
CA LEU A 467 2.33 -18.01 -9.03
C LEU A 467 3.51 -17.73 -8.10
N LEU A 468 4.30 -16.73 -8.40
CA LEU A 468 5.30 -16.20 -7.45
C LEU A 468 4.58 -15.28 -6.46
N TYR A 469 4.39 -15.76 -5.25
CA TYR A 469 3.67 -15.09 -4.18
C TYR A 469 4.65 -14.67 -3.07
N PHE A 470 4.98 -13.39 -3.01
CA PHE A 470 5.87 -12.85 -1.99
C PHE A 470 5.51 -11.39 -1.71
N PRO A 471 5.71 -10.87 -0.48
CA PRO A 471 5.36 -9.49 -0.13
C PRO A 471 5.94 -8.45 -1.10
N THR A 472 5.26 -7.31 -1.23
CA THR A 472 5.71 -6.19 -2.05
C THR A 472 7.06 -5.68 -1.51
N GLY A 473 8.01 -5.34 -2.41
CA GLY A 473 9.39 -4.98 -2.02
C GLY A 473 10.28 -6.18 -1.69
N GLY A 474 9.75 -7.42 -1.68
CA GLY A 474 10.49 -8.64 -1.41
C GLY A 474 11.47 -9.08 -2.52
N GLY A 475 11.44 -8.46 -3.71
CA GLY A 475 12.34 -8.79 -4.83
C GLY A 475 11.79 -9.84 -5.79
N LYS A 476 10.47 -9.90 -6.01
CA LYS A 476 9.84 -10.78 -7.00
C LYS A 476 10.38 -10.55 -8.42
N THR A 477 10.62 -9.29 -8.77
CA THR A 477 11.10 -8.88 -10.09
C THR A 477 12.43 -9.53 -10.42
N GLU A 478 13.38 -9.57 -9.49
CA GLU A 478 14.68 -10.22 -9.69
C GLU A 478 14.53 -11.72 -9.98
N ALA A 479 13.58 -12.40 -9.29
CA ALA A 479 13.35 -13.82 -9.50
C ALA A 479 12.87 -14.14 -10.92
N PHE A 480 11.86 -13.39 -11.42
CA PHE A 480 11.39 -13.65 -12.80
C PHE A 480 12.33 -13.07 -13.88
N LEU A 481 13.11 -12.03 -13.60
CA LEU A 481 14.20 -11.61 -14.47
C LEU A 481 15.32 -12.66 -14.51
N GLY A 482 15.60 -13.34 -13.41
CA GLY A 482 16.55 -14.46 -13.35
C GLY A 482 16.15 -15.58 -14.32
N ILE A 483 14.92 -16.07 -14.25
CA ILE A 483 14.45 -17.11 -15.18
C ILE A 483 14.38 -16.61 -16.62
N THR A 484 14.08 -15.34 -16.86
CA THR A 484 14.10 -14.74 -18.19
C THR A 484 15.52 -14.76 -18.76
N VAL A 485 16.53 -14.33 -18.01
CA VAL A 485 17.94 -14.33 -18.44
C VAL A 485 18.44 -15.76 -18.65
N PHE A 486 18.09 -16.67 -17.75
CA PHE A 486 18.37 -18.10 -17.97
C PHE A 486 17.82 -18.58 -19.32
N SER A 487 16.56 -18.29 -19.62
CA SER A 487 15.89 -18.68 -20.86
C SER A 487 16.55 -18.06 -22.10
N MET A 488 16.98 -16.79 -22.01
CA MET A 488 17.68 -16.08 -23.07
C MET A 488 19.02 -16.80 -23.44
N PHE A 489 19.83 -17.13 -22.45
CA PHE A 489 21.09 -17.86 -22.69
C PHE A 489 20.84 -19.27 -23.12
N PHE A 490 19.88 -19.96 -22.53
CA PHE A 490 19.50 -21.31 -22.91
C PHE A 490 19.07 -21.36 -24.38
N ASP A 491 18.28 -20.42 -24.87
CA ASP A 491 17.88 -20.29 -26.27
C ASP A 491 19.08 -20.12 -27.19
N ARG A 492 20.05 -19.27 -26.86
CA ARG A 492 21.25 -19.09 -27.69
C ARG A 492 22.14 -20.36 -27.74
N LEU A 493 22.31 -21.02 -26.58
CA LEU A 493 23.13 -22.25 -26.49
C LEU A 493 22.55 -23.40 -27.31
N ARG A 494 21.22 -23.53 -27.40
CA ARG A 494 20.55 -24.54 -28.24
C ARG A 494 20.34 -24.09 -29.69
N GLY A 495 20.84 -22.90 -30.07
CA GLY A 495 20.88 -22.40 -31.45
C GLY A 495 19.65 -21.63 -31.91
N LYS A 496 18.74 -21.19 -31.01
CA LYS A 496 17.71 -20.18 -31.29
C LYS A 496 18.33 -18.80 -31.23
N ASN A 497 18.80 -18.31 -32.40
CA ASN A 497 19.48 -17.01 -32.50
C ASN A 497 18.53 -15.83 -32.68
N GLU A 498 17.35 -16.06 -33.21
CA GLU A 498 16.37 -15.03 -33.55
C GLU A 498 15.00 -15.43 -33.03
N GLY A 499 14.12 -14.43 -32.82
CA GLY A 499 12.78 -14.63 -32.28
C GLY A 499 12.67 -14.31 -30.80
N VAL A 500 11.42 -14.17 -30.35
CA VAL A 500 11.08 -13.79 -28.99
C VAL A 500 11.26 -14.99 -28.04
N THR A 501 11.91 -14.78 -26.91
CA THR A 501 12.07 -15.77 -25.83
C THR A 501 11.00 -15.58 -24.76
N ALA A 502 10.80 -14.35 -24.30
CA ALA A 502 9.89 -14.04 -23.19
C ALA A 502 9.02 -12.81 -23.46
N ILE A 503 7.79 -12.87 -22.96
CA ILE A 503 6.86 -11.73 -22.92
C ILE A 503 6.53 -11.42 -21.46
N LEU A 504 6.91 -10.21 -21.02
CA LEU A 504 6.64 -9.69 -19.68
C LEU A 504 5.44 -8.75 -19.76
N LYS A 505 4.32 -9.13 -19.14
CA LYS A 505 3.08 -8.34 -19.15
C LYS A 505 2.87 -7.60 -17.84
N TYR A 506 2.52 -6.35 -17.97
CA TYR A 506 2.16 -5.48 -16.85
C TYR A 506 0.72 -4.97 -17.02
N PRO A 507 -0.08 -4.92 -15.95
CA PRO A 507 -1.47 -4.50 -16.07
C PRO A 507 -1.64 -3.01 -16.37
N LEU A 508 -0.66 -2.20 -16.01
CA LEU A 508 -0.69 -0.74 -16.15
C LEU A 508 0.54 -0.23 -16.89
N ARG A 509 0.33 0.83 -17.68
CA ARG A 509 1.38 1.49 -18.49
C ARG A 509 2.50 2.06 -17.61
N LEU A 510 2.14 2.69 -16.49
CA LEU A 510 3.12 3.25 -15.55
C LEU A 510 4.10 2.19 -15.03
N LEU A 511 3.58 1.04 -14.62
CA LEU A 511 4.41 -0.12 -14.22
C LEU A 511 5.34 -0.58 -15.33
N ALA A 512 4.81 -0.69 -16.57
CA ALA A 512 5.60 -1.13 -17.71
C ALA A 512 6.80 -0.20 -17.97
N VAL A 513 6.62 1.11 -17.84
CA VAL A 513 7.71 2.09 -18.04
C VAL A 513 8.75 2.02 -16.93
N GLN A 514 8.35 1.93 -15.67
CA GLN A 514 9.29 1.79 -14.54
C GLN A 514 10.12 0.51 -14.63
N GLN A 515 9.52 -0.58 -15.07
CA GLN A 515 10.23 -1.84 -15.24
C GLN A 515 11.10 -1.86 -16.49
N LEU A 516 10.83 -1.00 -17.48
CA LEU A 516 11.59 -0.93 -18.73
C LEU A 516 13.10 -0.72 -18.48
N GLU A 517 13.46 0.24 -17.64
CA GLU A 517 14.86 0.54 -17.32
C GLU A 517 15.56 -0.64 -16.62
N ARG A 518 14.86 -1.31 -15.70
CA ARG A 518 15.40 -2.50 -15.00
C ARG A 518 15.63 -3.64 -15.97
N VAL A 519 14.64 -3.96 -16.82
CA VAL A 519 14.76 -5.03 -17.83
C VAL A 519 15.86 -4.71 -18.83
N LEU A 520 15.92 -3.47 -19.34
CA LEU A 520 16.96 -3.03 -20.27
C LEU A 520 18.36 -3.14 -19.63
N THR A 521 18.53 -2.73 -18.38
CA THR A 521 19.79 -2.85 -17.65
C THR A 521 20.26 -4.31 -17.57
N VAL A 522 19.36 -5.23 -17.26
CA VAL A 522 19.67 -6.67 -17.22
C VAL A 522 20.02 -7.21 -18.60
N ILE A 523 19.31 -6.80 -19.65
CA ILE A 523 19.62 -7.18 -21.05
C ILE A 523 20.99 -6.66 -21.46
N MET A 524 21.35 -5.44 -21.08
CA MET A 524 22.68 -4.88 -21.35
C MET A 524 23.79 -5.68 -20.66
N LYS A 525 23.59 -6.02 -19.36
CA LYS A 525 24.50 -6.92 -18.64
C LYS A 525 24.64 -8.27 -19.34
N ALA A 526 23.53 -8.87 -19.76
CA ALA A 526 23.52 -10.14 -20.49
C ALA A 526 24.27 -10.05 -21.83
N ASN A 527 24.14 -8.94 -22.56
CA ASN A 527 24.91 -8.74 -23.81
C ASN A 527 26.42 -8.66 -23.56
N ILE A 528 26.87 -8.00 -22.49
CA ILE A 528 28.30 -7.97 -22.14
C ILE A 528 28.80 -9.39 -21.86
N ILE A 529 28.05 -10.21 -21.11
CA ILE A 529 28.42 -11.63 -20.88
C ILE A 529 28.41 -12.42 -22.20
N ARG A 530 27.37 -12.23 -23.05
CA ARG A 530 27.28 -12.88 -24.36
C ARG A 530 28.51 -12.60 -25.22
N GLU A 531 29.02 -11.39 -25.28
CA GLU A 531 30.17 -10.97 -26.03
C GLU A 531 31.49 -11.53 -25.49
N GLN A 532 31.60 -11.68 -24.16
CA GLN A 532 32.77 -12.25 -23.50
C GLN A 532 32.88 -13.77 -23.69
N GLU A 533 31.74 -14.46 -23.91
CA GLU A 533 31.72 -15.91 -24.03
C GLU A 533 31.86 -16.35 -25.49
N HIS A 534 32.96 -16.99 -25.81
CA HIS A 534 33.33 -17.38 -27.20
C HIS A 534 32.22 -18.18 -27.92
N SER A 535 31.50 -19.02 -27.19
CA SER A 535 30.41 -19.83 -27.77
C SER A 535 29.18 -19.00 -28.17
N LEU A 536 29.06 -17.75 -27.69
CA LEU A 536 27.90 -16.89 -27.88
C LEU A 536 28.22 -15.59 -28.61
N SER A 537 29.51 -15.22 -28.75
CA SER A 537 29.94 -13.94 -29.31
C SER A 537 29.41 -13.68 -30.74
N ASN A 538 29.23 -14.72 -31.52
CA ASN A 538 28.68 -14.66 -32.89
C ASN A 538 27.15 -14.77 -32.96
N THR A 539 26.45 -14.90 -31.84
CA THR A 539 24.99 -14.95 -31.82
C THR A 539 24.37 -13.54 -31.83
N THR A 540 23.13 -13.43 -32.26
CA THR A 540 22.41 -12.16 -32.31
C THR A 540 22.32 -11.55 -30.91
N ARG A 541 22.55 -10.22 -30.82
CA ARG A 541 22.44 -9.48 -29.56
C ARG A 541 21.05 -9.63 -28.96
N PHE A 542 20.96 -9.66 -27.64
CA PHE A 542 19.69 -9.58 -26.92
C PHE A 542 19.10 -8.18 -27.05
N ALA A 543 17.82 -8.09 -27.35
CA ALA A 543 17.12 -6.83 -27.53
C ALA A 543 15.78 -6.82 -26.77
N LEU A 544 15.31 -5.62 -26.44
CA LEU A 544 14.07 -5.34 -25.74
C LEU A 544 13.07 -4.66 -26.67
N GLY A 545 11.85 -5.18 -26.71
CA GLY A 545 10.71 -4.52 -27.32
C GLY A 545 9.80 -3.92 -26.25
N PHE A 546 9.47 -2.63 -26.38
CA PHE A 546 8.52 -1.95 -25.51
C PHE A 546 7.20 -1.81 -26.25
N TYR A 547 6.29 -2.78 -26.00
CA TYR A 547 5.04 -2.98 -26.72
C TYR A 547 3.84 -2.53 -25.89
N VAL A 548 3.55 -1.21 -25.90
CA VAL A 548 2.50 -0.57 -25.09
C VAL A 548 1.52 0.21 -25.96
N GLY A 549 0.46 0.75 -25.35
CA GLY A 549 -0.61 1.41 -26.11
C GLY A 549 -0.14 2.63 -26.91
N LYS A 550 -0.86 2.90 -28.03
CA LYS A 550 -0.56 3.94 -29.03
C LYS A 550 -0.41 5.37 -28.48
N ASP A 551 -0.90 5.62 -27.27
CA ASP A 551 -0.81 6.95 -26.65
C ASP A 551 0.59 7.23 -26.09
N ASN A 552 1.40 6.19 -25.91
CA ASN A 552 2.78 6.30 -25.42
C ASN A 552 3.81 6.00 -26.51
N THR A 553 3.58 4.97 -27.33
CA THR A 553 4.52 4.55 -28.37
C THR A 553 3.82 4.49 -29.73
N PRO A 554 4.49 4.92 -30.82
CA PRO A 554 3.89 4.90 -32.14
C PRO A 554 3.75 3.46 -32.68
N ASN A 555 2.62 3.14 -33.30
CA ASN A 555 2.47 1.84 -33.97
C ASN A 555 3.38 1.75 -35.19
N ARG A 556 3.62 2.87 -35.90
CA ARG A 556 4.50 2.96 -37.06
C ARG A 556 4.94 4.41 -37.30
N ILE A 557 6.02 4.58 -38.03
CA ILE A 557 6.51 5.87 -38.49
C ILE A 557 5.95 6.07 -39.91
N ASP A 558 5.02 7.00 -40.09
CA ASP A 558 4.40 7.33 -41.37
C ASP A 558 5.03 8.58 -41.99
N LEU A 559 5.07 8.63 -43.34
CA LEU A 559 5.54 9.78 -44.11
C LEU A 559 4.61 10.98 -44.01
N TYR A 560 3.32 10.74 -43.81
CA TYR A 560 2.29 11.77 -43.72
C TYR A 560 1.29 11.45 -42.63
N GLU A 561 1.10 12.39 -41.70
CA GLU A 561 0.00 12.33 -40.77
C GLU A 561 -1.25 12.84 -41.48
N LYS A 562 -2.28 12.02 -41.63
CA LYS A 562 -3.63 12.52 -41.94
C LYS A 562 -4.11 13.21 -40.65
N LEU A 563 -4.15 14.54 -40.69
CA LEU A 563 -4.88 15.34 -39.69
C LEU A 563 -6.32 14.80 -39.67
N SER A 564 -6.71 14.13 -38.61
CA SER A 564 -8.08 13.73 -38.42
C SER A 564 -8.89 15.01 -38.14
N ASP A 565 -10.06 15.16 -38.74
CA ASP A 565 -10.99 16.29 -38.57
C ASP A 565 -11.50 16.51 -37.14
N ARG A 566 -11.00 15.77 -36.16
CA ARG A 566 -11.18 15.96 -34.72
C ARG A 566 -9.95 16.65 -34.10
N GLY A 567 -9.62 17.77 -34.70
CA GLY A 567 -8.48 18.54 -34.29
C GLY A 567 -8.61 19.22 -32.94
N GLN A 568 -8.14 18.60 -31.89
CA GLN A 568 -7.57 19.35 -30.74
C GLN A 568 -6.83 18.49 -29.72
N LYS A 569 -6.98 17.14 -29.71
CA LYS A 569 -6.25 16.29 -28.75
C LYS A 569 -5.12 15.45 -29.34
N ASN A 570 -4.93 15.43 -30.66
CA ASN A 570 -3.86 14.66 -31.34
C ASN A 570 -2.80 15.56 -32.04
N ALA A 571 -2.76 16.82 -31.75
CA ALA A 571 -1.71 17.72 -32.21
C ALA A 571 -0.30 17.38 -31.64
N SER A 572 -0.22 16.49 -30.68
CA SER A 572 1.01 16.06 -30.03
C SER A 572 1.83 15.01 -30.81
N ARG A 573 1.31 14.48 -31.92
CA ARG A 573 2.09 13.60 -32.80
C ARG A 573 2.59 14.36 -34.01
N GLN A 574 3.49 15.27 -33.74
CA GLN A 574 4.31 15.85 -34.79
C GLN A 574 4.99 14.71 -35.56
N LEU A 575 5.05 14.85 -36.88
CA LEU A 575 5.75 13.85 -37.73
C LEU A 575 7.16 13.64 -37.18
N ILE A 576 7.49 12.41 -36.79
CA ILE A 576 8.83 12.05 -36.28
C ILE A 576 9.92 12.52 -37.24
N LEU A 577 9.61 12.54 -38.54
CA LEU A 577 10.51 12.98 -39.62
C LEU A 577 10.90 14.44 -39.55
N ASP A 578 10.01 15.31 -39.08
CA ASP A 578 10.18 16.77 -39.06
C ASP A 578 10.43 17.29 -37.64
N SER A 579 10.46 16.41 -36.64
CA SER A 579 10.70 16.79 -35.26
C SER A 579 12.18 17.10 -35.02
N ASP A 580 12.43 18.16 -34.26
CA ASP A 580 13.76 18.44 -33.73
C ASP A 580 14.16 17.44 -32.63
N GLN A 581 15.40 17.51 -32.18
CA GLN A 581 15.94 16.58 -31.20
C GLN A 581 15.23 16.68 -29.84
N ASP A 582 14.86 17.89 -29.44
CA ASP A 582 14.21 18.13 -28.13
C ASP A 582 12.80 17.54 -28.14
N THR A 583 12.04 17.78 -29.20
CA THR A 583 10.72 17.17 -29.39
C THR A 583 10.78 15.63 -29.39
N LEU A 584 11.76 15.02 -30.07
CA LEU A 584 11.93 13.56 -30.04
C LEU A 584 12.24 13.04 -28.62
N ASN A 585 13.06 13.76 -27.88
CA ASN A 585 13.38 13.42 -26.51
C ASN A 585 12.17 13.56 -25.59
N ASP A 586 11.42 14.62 -25.70
CA ASP A 586 10.25 14.90 -24.85
C ASP A 586 9.17 13.81 -25.00
N TYR A 587 8.95 13.33 -26.21
CA TYR A 587 7.88 12.35 -26.48
C TYR A 587 8.32 10.88 -26.37
N TYR A 588 9.57 10.54 -26.73
CA TYR A 588 9.98 9.15 -26.95
C TYR A 588 11.18 8.71 -26.13
N ARG A 589 11.78 9.58 -25.31
CA ARG A 589 12.86 9.19 -24.41
C ARG A 589 12.34 8.55 -23.15
N PHE A 590 12.25 7.23 -23.15
CA PHE A 590 11.83 6.45 -21.97
C PHE A 590 12.98 6.17 -21.00
N ILE A 591 14.22 6.32 -21.45
CA ILE A 591 15.45 6.08 -20.68
C ILE A 591 16.30 7.35 -20.72
N ASP A 592 16.52 7.98 -19.58
CA ASP A 592 17.33 9.19 -19.47
C ASP A 592 18.81 8.89 -19.27
N SER A 593 19.10 7.90 -18.41
CA SER A 593 20.44 7.51 -18.03
C SER A 593 20.88 6.25 -18.79
N CYS A 594 22.09 6.29 -19.33
CA CYS A 594 22.65 5.09 -19.98
C CYS A 594 22.92 4.00 -18.94
N PRO A 595 22.34 2.81 -19.07
CA PRO A 595 22.57 1.72 -18.10
C PRO A 595 24.05 1.32 -17.97
N VAL A 596 24.85 1.52 -19.02
CA VAL A 596 26.25 1.09 -19.02
C VAL A 596 27.20 2.11 -18.39
N CYS A 597 27.05 3.39 -18.71
CA CYS A 597 27.95 4.43 -18.17
C CYS A 597 27.32 5.29 -17.06
N GLY A 598 26.04 5.12 -16.76
CA GLY A 598 25.32 5.85 -15.70
C GLY A 598 25.04 7.33 -15.97
N LYS A 599 25.46 7.88 -17.11
CA LYS A 599 25.29 9.30 -17.41
C LYS A 599 23.93 9.60 -18.02
N LYS A 600 23.30 10.72 -17.63
CA LYS A 600 22.07 11.25 -18.22
C LYS A 600 22.34 11.87 -19.59
N MET A 601 22.73 11.04 -20.56
CA MET A 601 23.11 11.45 -21.91
C MET A 601 22.50 10.54 -22.99
N VAL A 602 21.31 9.97 -22.71
CA VAL A 602 20.57 9.20 -23.69
C VAL A 602 19.64 10.12 -24.47
N ASN A 603 19.74 10.09 -25.78
CA ASN A 603 18.89 10.83 -26.72
C ASN A 603 18.20 9.88 -27.69
N VAL A 604 17.02 10.27 -28.18
CA VAL A 604 16.28 9.54 -29.20
C VAL A 604 16.58 10.14 -30.58
N ARG A 605 17.03 9.31 -31.51
CA ARG A 605 17.33 9.73 -32.88
C ARG A 605 16.50 8.95 -33.89
N PHE A 606 16.05 9.62 -34.93
CA PHE A 606 15.40 8.97 -36.05
C PHE A 606 16.44 8.55 -37.11
N ASN A 607 16.60 7.22 -37.28
CA ASN A 607 17.44 6.64 -38.34
C ASN A 607 16.59 6.48 -39.62
N LYS A 608 16.84 7.38 -40.59
CA LYS A 608 16.12 7.39 -41.87
C LYS A 608 16.42 6.16 -42.75
N GLU A 609 17.63 5.59 -42.65
CA GLU A 609 18.04 4.44 -43.46
C GLU A 609 17.33 3.17 -42.98
N GLU A 610 17.39 2.88 -41.69
CA GLU A 610 16.74 1.72 -41.09
C GLU A 610 15.25 1.97 -40.72
N TRP A 611 14.79 3.20 -40.86
CA TRP A 611 13.44 3.64 -40.58
C TRP A 611 12.99 3.26 -39.17
N ARG A 612 13.74 3.74 -38.16
CA ARG A 612 13.49 3.44 -36.73
C ARG A 612 13.91 4.56 -35.79
N LEU A 613 13.39 4.51 -34.57
CA LEU A 613 13.78 5.37 -33.45
C LEU A 613 14.85 4.67 -32.61
N GLU A 614 16.02 5.28 -32.50
CA GLU A 614 17.16 4.74 -31.77
C GLU A 614 17.37 5.51 -30.46
N HIS A 615 17.53 4.79 -29.36
CA HIS A 615 18.05 5.37 -28.12
C HIS A 615 19.57 5.30 -28.15
N VAL A 616 20.23 6.46 -28.16
CA VAL A 616 21.69 6.56 -28.36
C VAL A 616 22.31 7.24 -27.14
N CYS A 617 23.40 6.67 -26.62
CA CYS A 617 24.21 7.30 -25.59
C CYS A 617 25.26 8.21 -26.20
N ASP A 618 25.14 9.53 -25.96
CA ASP A 618 26.03 10.55 -26.51
C ASP A 618 27.32 10.72 -25.71
N ASN A 619 27.54 9.95 -24.63
CA ASN A 619 28.81 9.94 -23.95
C ASN A 619 29.91 9.34 -24.84
N ALA A 620 30.90 10.16 -25.23
CA ALA A 620 32.00 9.75 -26.10
C ALA A 620 32.77 8.53 -25.54
N ASN A 621 32.86 8.40 -24.23
CA ASN A 621 33.59 7.35 -23.54
C ASN A 621 32.73 6.12 -23.21
N CYS A 622 31.47 6.07 -23.64
CA CYS A 622 30.63 4.91 -23.43
C CYS A 622 30.97 3.81 -24.45
N SER A 623 31.14 2.57 -23.99
CA SER A 623 31.38 1.40 -24.86
C SER A 623 30.18 1.05 -25.72
N VAL A 624 28.98 1.41 -25.30
CA VAL A 624 27.72 1.18 -26.02
C VAL A 624 27.17 2.51 -26.51
N LYS A 625 26.98 2.61 -27.83
CA LYS A 625 26.42 3.82 -28.44
C LYS A 625 24.91 3.72 -28.60
N GLU A 626 24.42 2.60 -29.08
CA GLU A 626 22.99 2.36 -29.30
C GLU A 626 22.48 1.32 -28.29
N LEU A 627 21.39 1.68 -27.58
CA LEU A 627 20.70 0.78 -26.68
C LEU A 627 19.81 -0.20 -27.49
N PRO A 628 19.79 -1.52 -27.17
CA PRO A 628 19.01 -2.52 -27.88
C PRO A 628 17.52 -2.44 -27.50
N LEU A 629 16.88 -1.30 -27.74
CA LEU A 629 15.51 -1.00 -27.37
C LEU A 629 14.70 -0.59 -28.61
N TYR A 630 13.60 -1.31 -28.86
CA TYR A 630 12.62 -1.00 -29.89
C TYR A 630 11.32 -0.53 -29.26
N ILE A 631 10.85 0.67 -29.64
CA ILE A 631 9.64 1.30 -29.06
C ILE A 631 8.49 1.43 -30.07
N VAL A 632 8.74 1.26 -31.37
CA VAL A 632 7.72 1.31 -32.41
C VAL A 632 7.23 -0.11 -32.69
N ASP A 633 5.92 -0.34 -32.75
CA ASP A 633 5.36 -1.69 -32.99
C ASP A 633 5.93 -2.32 -34.27
N ASN A 634 5.98 -1.50 -35.34
CA ASN A 634 6.54 -1.95 -36.62
C ASN A 634 8.01 -2.42 -36.51
N GLU A 635 8.82 -1.77 -35.67
CA GLU A 635 10.20 -2.19 -35.39
C GLU A 635 10.23 -3.52 -34.63
N ILE A 636 9.35 -3.69 -33.65
CA ILE A 636 9.23 -4.92 -32.85
C ILE A 636 8.91 -6.12 -33.79
N TYR A 637 8.02 -5.94 -34.76
CA TYR A 637 7.70 -6.99 -35.74
C TYR A 637 8.83 -7.27 -36.76
N ARG A 638 9.65 -6.25 -37.06
CA ARG A 638 10.76 -6.38 -38.03
C ARG A 638 12.02 -6.96 -37.42
N TYR A 639 12.29 -6.72 -36.13
CA TYR A 639 13.54 -7.09 -35.50
C TYR A 639 13.42 -8.20 -34.46
N LEU A 640 12.21 -8.60 -34.11
CA LEU A 640 11.88 -9.71 -33.18
C LEU A 640 12.73 -9.69 -31.91
N PRO A 641 12.57 -8.70 -31.05
CA PRO A 641 13.39 -8.55 -29.84
C PRO A 641 13.28 -9.79 -28.94
N THR A 642 14.36 -10.12 -28.24
CA THR A 642 14.46 -11.31 -27.40
C THR A 642 13.45 -11.31 -26.26
N VAL A 643 13.22 -10.15 -25.68
CA VAL A 643 12.25 -9.92 -24.60
C VAL A 643 11.29 -8.81 -25.01
N ILE A 644 10.01 -9.00 -24.71
CA ILE A 644 8.98 -7.97 -24.92
C ILE A 644 8.42 -7.59 -23.56
N VAL A 645 8.44 -6.29 -23.24
CA VAL A 645 7.67 -5.69 -22.17
C VAL A 645 6.38 -5.13 -22.76
N SER A 646 5.23 -5.58 -22.27
CA SER A 646 3.93 -5.22 -22.80
C SER A 646 2.93 -4.89 -21.72
N THR A 647 1.83 -4.24 -22.10
CA THR A 647 0.64 -4.05 -21.25
C THR A 647 -0.47 -5.02 -21.67
N ILE A 648 -1.37 -5.35 -20.72
CA ILE A 648 -2.48 -6.28 -21.00
C ILE A 648 -3.38 -5.72 -22.10
N ASP A 649 -3.72 -4.43 -22.04
CA ASP A 649 -4.57 -3.77 -23.02
C ASP A 649 -3.99 -3.81 -24.44
N LYS A 650 -2.65 -3.74 -24.56
CA LYS A 650 -1.99 -3.87 -25.84
C LYS A 650 -2.00 -5.31 -26.37
N MET A 651 -1.80 -6.28 -25.50
CA MET A 651 -1.88 -7.69 -25.87
C MET A 651 -3.31 -8.08 -26.27
N ALA A 652 -4.32 -7.48 -25.66
CA ALA A 652 -5.73 -7.68 -26.01
C ALA A 652 -6.10 -7.19 -27.41
N MET A 653 -5.24 -6.40 -28.08
CA MET A 653 -5.45 -5.91 -29.45
C MET A 653 -4.79 -6.80 -30.53
N VAL A 654 -4.18 -7.90 -30.14
CA VAL A 654 -3.42 -8.84 -30.99
C VAL A 654 -4.24 -9.35 -32.19
N GLY A 655 -5.49 -9.68 -32.00
CA GLY A 655 -6.38 -10.19 -33.05
C GLY A 655 -6.65 -9.19 -34.18
N LEU A 656 -6.35 -7.90 -34.00
CA LEU A 656 -6.57 -6.85 -35.00
C LEU A 656 -5.33 -6.55 -35.87
N THR A 657 -4.18 -7.16 -35.58
CA THR A 657 -2.92 -6.84 -36.25
C THR A 657 -2.32 -8.10 -36.88
N GLU A 658 -2.36 -8.18 -38.20
CA GLU A 658 -1.82 -9.35 -38.94
C GLU A 658 -0.32 -9.55 -38.70
N GLU A 659 0.43 -8.46 -38.53
CA GLU A 659 1.88 -8.45 -38.29
C GLU A 659 2.27 -9.12 -36.97
N PHE A 660 1.35 -9.24 -36.02
CA PHE A 660 1.60 -9.87 -34.72
C PHE A 660 2.11 -11.32 -34.85
N LYS A 661 1.71 -12.04 -35.87
CA LYS A 661 2.21 -13.40 -36.15
C LYS A 661 3.73 -13.47 -36.31
N ALA A 662 4.39 -12.34 -36.62
CA ALA A 662 5.84 -12.24 -36.65
C ALA A 662 6.48 -12.57 -35.31
N LEU A 663 5.85 -12.15 -34.18
CA LEU A 663 6.36 -12.44 -32.83
C LEU A 663 6.36 -13.94 -32.49
N PHE A 664 5.54 -14.71 -33.21
CA PHE A 664 5.56 -16.20 -33.19
C PHE A 664 6.41 -16.80 -34.31
N GLY A 665 7.28 -15.97 -34.89
CA GLY A 665 8.23 -16.39 -35.92
C GLY A 665 7.63 -16.76 -37.29
N GLN A 666 6.36 -16.36 -37.52
CA GLN A 666 5.70 -16.62 -38.82
C GLN A 666 6.15 -15.58 -39.86
N VAL A 667 7.46 -15.47 -40.03
CA VAL A 667 8.12 -14.62 -41.03
C VAL A 667 8.67 -15.47 -42.17
N LYS A 668 8.48 -15.01 -43.39
CA LYS A 668 8.85 -15.75 -44.61
C LYS A 668 9.96 -15.07 -45.39
N ASN A 669 10.18 -13.81 -45.15
CA ASN A 669 11.04 -12.97 -45.96
C ASN A 669 11.81 -11.97 -45.08
N ARG A 670 12.91 -11.46 -45.60
CA ARG A 670 13.74 -10.44 -44.95
C ARG A 670 14.10 -9.33 -45.93
N CYS A 671 13.91 -8.09 -45.54
CA CYS A 671 14.51 -6.95 -46.20
C CYS A 671 15.94 -6.78 -45.71
N PRO A 672 16.93 -6.56 -46.56
CA PRO A 672 18.32 -6.39 -46.14
C PRO A 672 18.54 -5.26 -45.14
N ILE A 673 17.76 -4.18 -45.24
CA ILE A 673 17.90 -3.00 -44.36
C ILE A 673 16.88 -3.03 -43.23
N HIS A 674 15.62 -3.39 -43.52
CA HIS A 674 14.49 -3.19 -42.59
C HIS A 674 14.09 -4.45 -41.80
N GLY A 675 14.82 -5.56 -41.94
CA GLY A 675 14.56 -6.78 -41.17
C GLY A 675 13.42 -7.64 -41.70
N PHE A 676 12.77 -8.42 -40.83
CA PHE A 676 11.77 -9.43 -41.18
C PHE A 676 10.44 -8.87 -41.69
N THR A 677 9.75 -9.64 -42.52
CA THR A 677 8.38 -9.35 -42.95
C THR A 677 7.56 -10.64 -43.13
N THR A 678 6.27 -10.52 -42.79
CA THR A 678 5.30 -11.59 -42.94
C THR A 678 4.74 -11.69 -44.37
N THR A 679 4.99 -10.68 -45.19
CA THR A 679 4.48 -10.54 -46.57
C THR A 679 5.60 -10.56 -47.61
N SER A 680 5.25 -10.48 -48.90
CA SER A 680 6.19 -10.32 -49.98
C SER A 680 6.73 -8.90 -50.18
N LYS A 681 6.30 -7.96 -49.34
CA LYS A 681 6.74 -6.56 -49.37
C LYS A 681 7.37 -6.19 -48.04
N CYS A 682 8.33 -5.27 -48.05
CA CYS A 682 8.89 -4.69 -46.85
C CYS A 682 7.82 -3.94 -46.06
N LEU A 683 7.81 -4.06 -44.74
CA LEU A 683 6.90 -3.30 -43.89
C LEU A 683 7.10 -1.78 -44.00
N CYS A 684 8.29 -1.32 -44.46
CA CYS A 684 8.60 0.06 -44.78
C CYS A 684 8.36 0.42 -46.25
N ALA A 685 7.65 -0.41 -47.01
CA ALA A 685 7.32 -0.09 -48.42
C ALA A 685 6.55 1.19 -48.60
N LYS A 686 5.64 1.56 -47.66
CA LYS A 686 4.91 2.83 -47.64
C LYS A 686 5.82 4.02 -47.36
N ALA A 687 6.97 3.80 -46.72
CA ALA A 687 8.02 4.78 -46.49
C ALA A 687 9.03 4.85 -47.71
N GLY A 688 8.71 4.19 -48.81
CA GLY A 688 9.48 4.27 -50.02
C GLY A 688 10.55 3.17 -50.22
N CYS A 689 10.60 2.17 -49.37
CA CYS A 689 11.54 1.04 -49.54
C CYS A 689 11.27 0.24 -50.84
N LYS A 690 12.26 0.17 -51.71
CA LYS A 690 12.21 -0.57 -52.96
C LYS A 690 13.19 -1.77 -52.98
N ASN A 691 13.74 -2.13 -51.83
CA ASN A 691 14.72 -3.22 -51.76
C ASN A 691 14.10 -4.56 -52.14
N THR A 692 14.92 -5.40 -52.80
CA THR A 692 14.53 -6.78 -53.08
C THR A 692 14.42 -7.54 -51.76
N ILE A 693 13.32 -8.23 -51.60
CA ILE A 693 13.05 -9.05 -50.44
C ILE A 693 13.64 -10.43 -50.63
N GLU A 694 14.41 -10.88 -49.69
CA GLU A 694 15.02 -12.20 -49.68
C GLU A 694 14.09 -13.19 -48.96
N LYS A 695 13.88 -14.35 -49.56
CA LYS A 695 13.19 -15.46 -48.90
C LYS A 695 14.13 -16.13 -47.91
N ILE A 696 13.67 -16.31 -46.67
CA ILE A 696 14.47 -16.92 -45.60
C ILE A 696 14.01 -18.35 -45.31
N GLN A 697 14.92 -19.14 -44.74
CA GLN A 697 14.54 -20.41 -44.10
C GLN A 697 13.70 -20.15 -42.85
N PRO A 698 12.81 -21.05 -42.45
CA PRO A 698 12.09 -20.96 -41.23
C PRO A 698 13.01 -20.73 -40.02
N LEU A 699 12.67 -19.82 -39.15
CA LEU A 699 13.43 -19.56 -37.92
C LEU A 699 13.41 -20.81 -37.04
N LYS A 700 14.52 -21.10 -36.37
CA LYS A 700 14.62 -22.19 -35.43
C LYS A 700 13.87 -21.87 -34.14
N ASP A 701 12.90 -22.68 -33.78
CA ASP A 701 12.13 -22.58 -32.54
C ASP A 701 11.63 -21.14 -32.19
N PRO A 702 10.95 -20.46 -33.13
CA PRO A 702 10.73 -19.02 -33.02
C PRO A 702 9.66 -18.62 -32.01
N ILE A 703 8.89 -19.57 -31.45
CA ILE A 703 7.75 -19.29 -30.59
C ILE A 703 8.24 -18.83 -29.20
N PRO A 704 7.69 -17.73 -28.65
CA PRO A 704 7.94 -17.36 -27.27
C PRO A 704 7.29 -18.40 -26.33
N THR A 705 8.09 -18.97 -25.44
CA THR A 705 7.61 -20.01 -24.51
C THR A 705 7.49 -19.56 -23.08
N LEU A 706 7.97 -18.37 -22.71
CA LEU A 706 7.91 -17.82 -21.37
C LEU A 706 7.03 -16.57 -21.31
N PHE A 707 5.88 -16.68 -20.65
CA PHE A 707 4.94 -15.57 -20.41
C PHE A 707 4.90 -15.27 -18.91
N ILE A 708 5.22 -14.05 -18.55
CA ILE A 708 5.25 -13.58 -17.17
C ILE A 708 4.26 -12.43 -17.02
N GLN A 709 3.32 -12.57 -16.08
CA GLN A 709 2.32 -11.56 -15.73
C GLN A 709 2.60 -11.03 -14.33
N ASP A 710 3.09 -9.79 -14.24
CA ASP A 710 3.27 -9.13 -12.93
C ASP A 710 1.96 -8.50 -12.45
N GLU A 711 1.84 -8.26 -11.15
CA GLU A 711 0.66 -7.74 -10.45
C GLU A 711 -0.65 -8.43 -10.87
N LEU A 712 -0.64 -9.75 -10.83
CA LEU A 712 -1.72 -10.61 -11.34
C LEU A 712 -3.09 -10.27 -10.76
N HIS A 713 -3.18 -9.79 -9.51
CA HIS A 713 -4.42 -9.39 -8.83
C HIS A 713 -5.17 -8.25 -9.53
N LEU A 714 -4.51 -7.48 -10.43
CA LEU A 714 -5.15 -6.43 -11.24
C LEU A 714 -5.84 -6.99 -12.49
N VAL A 715 -5.55 -8.25 -12.84
CA VAL A 715 -6.17 -8.95 -13.98
C VAL A 715 -7.51 -9.53 -13.54
N LYS A 716 -8.53 -8.70 -13.48
CA LYS A 716 -9.85 -9.06 -12.94
C LYS A 716 -11.00 -8.52 -13.79
N GLU A 717 -12.20 -8.99 -13.53
CA GLU A 717 -13.45 -8.52 -14.12
C GLU A 717 -13.40 -8.51 -15.66
N SER A 718 -13.77 -7.42 -16.29
CA SER A 718 -13.79 -7.30 -17.76
C SER A 718 -12.38 -7.41 -18.34
N LEU A 719 -11.39 -6.76 -17.76
CA LEU A 719 -10.00 -6.82 -18.22
C LEU A 719 -9.47 -8.26 -18.16
N GLY A 720 -9.70 -8.95 -17.04
CA GLY A 720 -9.30 -10.34 -16.88
C GLY A 720 -10.01 -11.29 -17.83
N THR A 721 -11.29 -11.05 -18.11
CA THR A 721 -12.05 -11.83 -19.09
C THR A 721 -11.52 -11.64 -20.50
N PHE A 722 -11.23 -10.40 -20.91
CA PHE A 722 -10.61 -10.14 -22.21
C PHE A 722 -9.24 -10.79 -22.33
N ASP A 723 -8.36 -10.59 -21.34
CA ASP A 723 -7.03 -11.19 -21.34
C ASP A 723 -7.10 -12.72 -21.40
N SER A 724 -8.03 -13.35 -20.68
CA SER A 724 -8.20 -14.80 -20.69
C SER A 724 -8.56 -15.37 -22.06
N HIS A 725 -9.32 -14.64 -22.87
CA HIS A 725 -9.65 -15.04 -24.25
C HIS A 725 -8.41 -14.97 -25.16
N TYR A 726 -7.63 -13.89 -25.04
CA TYR A 726 -6.40 -13.74 -25.83
C TYR A 726 -5.31 -14.72 -25.42
N GLU A 727 -5.14 -14.96 -24.12
CA GLU A 727 -4.22 -16.00 -23.66
C GLU A 727 -4.59 -17.38 -24.18
N SER A 728 -5.88 -17.69 -24.22
CA SER A 728 -6.37 -18.93 -24.81
C SER A 728 -6.09 -19.01 -26.33
N PHE A 729 -6.26 -17.89 -27.03
CA PHE A 729 -5.95 -17.79 -28.44
C PHE A 729 -4.46 -17.97 -28.68
N LEU A 730 -3.59 -17.29 -27.94
CA LEU A 730 -2.14 -17.40 -28.07
C LEU A 730 -1.66 -18.83 -27.77
N LYS A 731 -2.19 -19.45 -26.72
CA LYS A 731 -1.93 -20.86 -26.40
C LYS A 731 -2.34 -21.76 -27.55
N TYR A 732 -3.58 -21.63 -28.03
CA TYR A 732 -4.07 -22.45 -29.15
C TYR A 732 -3.27 -22.23 -30.43
N TYR A 733 -2.85 -20.99 -30.69
CA TYR A 733 -2.00 -20.66 -31.83
C TYR A 733 -0.65 -21.37 -31.75
N ALA A 734 0.03 -21.29 -30.61
CA ALA A 734 1.35 -21.91 -30.38
C ALA A 734 1.29 -23.45 -30.41
N GLU A 735 0.21 -24.04 -29.94
CA GLU A 735 0.06 -25.50 -29.82
C GLU A 735 -0.54 -26.15 -31.08
N ASN A 736 -1.34 -25.42 -31.88
CA ASN A 736 -2.15 -26.04 -32.94
C ASN A 736 -2.04 -25.39 -34.33
N LEU A 737 -1.89 -24.05 -34.40
CA LEU A 737 -1.99 -23.33 -35.68
C LEU A 737 -0.64 -23.13 -36.39
N VAL A 738 0.46 -23.17 -35.66
CA VAL A 738 1.79 -23.10 -36.25
C VAL A 738 2.16 -24.46 -36.88
N PRO A 739 3.17 -24.53 -37.79
CA PRO A 739 3.67 -25.79 -38.33
C PRO A 739 4.01 -26.79 -37.22
N GLN A 740 3.71 -28.07 -37.46
CA GLN A 740 3.77 -29.13 -36.44
C GLN A 740 5.14 -29.22 -35.74
N GLU A 741 6.24 -29.03 -36.51
CA GLU A 741 7.61 -29.02 -36.00
C GLU A 741 7.93 -27.85 -35.08
N GLN A 742 7.16 -26.74 -35.14
CA GLN A 742 7.33 -25.54 -34.35
C GLN A 742 6.39 -25.46 -33.15
N ARG A 743 5.45 -26.41 -33.01
CA ARG A 743 4.45 -26.39 -31.94
C ARG A 743 5.11 -26.50 -30.58
N LYS A 744 4.74 -25.56 -29.66
CA LYS A 744 5.27 -25.46 -28.28
C LYS A 744 4.16 -25.20 -27.30
N LYS A 745 4.33 -25.68 -26.07
CA LYS A 745 3.54 -25.22 -24.92
C LYS A 745 4.15 -23.96 -24.36
N ILE A 746 3.30 -23.07 -23.87
CA ILE A 746 3.71 -21.81 -23.23
C ILE A 746 3.79 -22.02 -21.71
N ARG A 747 4.85 -21.52 -21.10
CA ARG A 747 5.02 -21.49 -19.65
C ARG A 747 4.47 -20.17 -19.09
N TYR A 748 3.48 -20.26 -18.20
CA TYR A 748 2.86 -19.12 -17.56
C TYR A 748 3.35 -18.94 -16.12
N ILE A 749 3.82 -17.74 -15.80
CA ILE A 749 4.23 -17.32 -14.46
C ILE A 749 3.45 -16.04 -14.09
N GLY A 750 2.64 -16.11 -13.05
CA GLY A 750 2.03 -14.94 -12.43
C GLY A 750 2.89 -14.46 -11.26
N ALA A 751 2.91 -13.16 -10.98
CA ALA A 751 3.52 -12.59 -9.78
C ALA A 751 2.55 -11.65 -9.06
N THR A 752 2.40 -11.80 -7.76
CA THR A 752 1.61 -10.89 -6.92
C THR A 752 1.95 -11.07 -5.44
N ALA A 753 1.58 -10.08 -4.62
CA ALA A 753 1.64 -10.18 -3.16
C ALA A 753 0.26 -10.45 -2.53
N THR A 754 -0.83 -10.30 -3.29
CA THR A 754 -2.20 -10.30 -2.76
C THR A 754 -3.15 -10.96 -3.73
N ILE A 755 -3.51 -12.22 -3.50
CA ILE A 755 -4.55 -12.92 -4.26
C ILE A 755 -5.06 -14.13 -3.46
N SER A 756 -6.36 -14.29 -3.36
CA SER A 756 -7.03 -15.48 -2.87
C SER A 756 -7.54 -16.31 -4.05
N MET A 757 -7.87 -17.57 -3.83
CA MET A 757 -8.38 -18.50 -4.85
C MET A 757 -7.53 -18.49 -6.15
N TYR A 758 -6.21 -18.36 -5.99
CA TYR A 758 -5.26 -18.26 -7.11
C TYR A 758 -5.31 -19.46 -8.07
N LYS A 759 -5.66 -20.65 -7.57
CA LYS A 759 -5.77 -21.87 -8.38
C LYS A 759 -6.82 -21.69 -9.48
N GLU A 760 -8.02 -21.28 -9.08
CA GLU A 760 -9.13 -21.01 -9.99
C GLU A 760 -8.84 -19.82 -10.90
N HIS A 761 -8.27 -18.74 -10.36
CA HIS A 761 -7.93 -17.56 -11.13
C HIS A 761 -6.94 -17.86 -12.27
N LEU A 762 -5.85 -18.58 -11.98
CA LEU A 762 -4.86 -18.97 -12.99
C LEU A 762 -5.44 -19.95 -14.01
N GLY A 763 -6.24 -20.92 -13.56
CA GLY A 763 -6.94 -21.86 -14.44
C GLY A 763 -7.88 -21.15 -15.43
N ASN A 764 -8.64 -20.16 -14.93
CA ASN A 764 -9.53 -19.34 -15.76
C ASN A 764 -8.76 -18.40 -16.69
N LEU A 765 -7.69 -17.76 -16.23
CA LEU A 765 -6.92 -16.81 -17.03
C LEU A 765 -6.25 -17.50 -18.22
N TYR A 766 -5.53 -18.60 -17.98
CA TYR A 766 -4.71 -19.27 -19.00
C TYR A 766 -5.36 -20.48 -19.64
N HIS A 767 -6.58 -20.82 -19.26
CA HIS A 767 -7.28 -22.01 -19.75
C HIS A 767 -6.44 -23.28 -19.64
N LEU A 768 -5.98 -23.55 -18.44
CA LEU A 768 -5.18 -24.73 -18.16
C LEU A 768 -6.06 -25.82 -17.54
N GLU A 769 -5.76 -27.09 -17.85
CA GLU A 769 -6.47 -28.26 -17.30
C GLU A 769 -6.09 -28.50 -15.83
N GLY A 770 -4.87 -28.11 -15.44
CA GLY A 770 -4.37 -28.22 -14.08
C GLY A 770 -4.68 -26.99 -13.23
N GLU A 771 -4.65 -27.15 -11.93
CA GLU A 771 -4.80 -26.07 -10.97
C GLU A 771 -3.55 -25.17 -10.97
N GLY A 772 -3.73 -23.88 -10.61
CA GLY A 772 -2.61 -22.99 -10.37
C GLY A 772 -1.75 -23.44 -9.19
N ARG A 773 -0.44 -23.19 -9.25
CA ARG A 773 0.54 -23.54 -8.20
C ARG A 773 1.19 -22.27 -7.65
N ARG A 774 1.18 -22.13 -6.33
CA ARG A 774 1.81 -21.01 -5.62
C ARG A 774 3.24 -21.37 -5.20
N PHE A 775 4.16 -20.44 -5.33
CA PHE A 775 5.51 -20.50 -4.77
C PHE A 775 5.83 -19.18 -4.02
N PRO A 776 6.37 -19.20 -2.81
CA PRO A 776 6.39 -20.36 -1.92
C PRO A 776 4.98 -20.88 -1.65
N CYS A 777 4.86 -22.18 -1.41
CA CYS A 777 3.59 -22.76 -1.02
C CYS A 777 3.15 -22.23 0.35
N GLU A 778 1.92 -22.48 0.77
CA GLU A 778 1.51 -22.20 2.13
C GLU A 778 2.36 -23.05 3.08
N TYR A 779 3.09 -22.36 3.98
CA TYR A 779 4.06 -23.04 4.83
C TYR A 779 3.36 -23.91 5.87
N PRO A 780 3.68 -25.23 5.93
CA PRO A 780 2.96 -26.18 6.79
C PRO A 780 3.46 -26.12 8.24
N SER A 781 3.02 -25.12 9.00
CA SER A 781 3.23 -24.99 10.44
C SER A 781 2.03 -24.27 11.04
N VAL A 782 1.65 -24.61 12.27
CA VAL A 782 0.59 -23.89 12.99
C VAL A 782 1.02 -22.48 13.41
N GLN A 783 2.30 -22.20 13.45
CA GLN A 783 2.86 -20.89 13.79
C GLN A 783 2.81 -19.95 12.59
N ASN A 784 2.27 -18.73 12.78
CA ASN A 784 2.14 -17.75 11.72
C ASN A 784 3.48 -17.09 11.32
N ASP A 785 4.41 -16.98 12.25
CA ASP A 785 5.70 -16.31 12.08
C ASP A 785 6.80 -17.26 11.54
N ARG A 786 6.53 -18.55 11.41
CA ARG A 786 7.48 -19.54 10.89
C ARG A 786 7.38 -19.69 9.37
N ASN A 787 8.53 -19.53 8.68
CA ASN A 787 8.67 -19.74 7.24
C ASN A 787 10.13 -20.09 6.93
N PHE A 788 10.38 -20.96 5.93
CA PHE A 788 11.75 -21.32 5.53
C PHE A 788 12.49 -20.17 4.84
N TYR A 789 11.76 -19.37 4.05
CA TYR A 789 12.34 -18.31 3.19
C TYR A 789 12.46 -16.95 3.85
N SER A 790 11.71 -16.73 4.91
CA SER A 790 11.66 -15.43 5.60
C SER A 790 11.43 -15.63 7.10
N SER A 791 11.80 -14.62 7.86
CA SER A 791 11.50 -14.51 9.28
C SER A 791 10.92 -13.14 9.58
N ILE A 792 10.23 -13.03 10.71
CA ILE A 792 9.73 -11.77 11.22
C ILE A 792 10.75 -11.20 12.20
N ASP A 793 11.22 -9.97 11.94
CA ASP A 793 12.04 -9.23 12.90
C ASP A 793 11.13 -8.45 13.85
N LYS A 794 10.90 -9.02 15.04
CA LYS A 794 10.04 -8.42 16.08
C LYS A 794 10.56 -7.10 16.66
N ASN A 795 11.84 -6.79 16.40
CA ASN A 795 12.47 -5.53 16.85
C ASN A 795 12.40 -4.42 15.78
N ASP A 796 11.90 -4.72 14.60
CA ASP A 796 11.81 -3.78 13.49
C ASP A 796 10.36 -3.67 13.02
N ILE A 797 9.75 -2.51 13.26
CA ILE A 797 8.37 -2.20 12.85
C ILE A 797 8.41 -1.56 11.48
N THR A 798 7.75 -2.18 10.51
CA THR A 798 7.62 -1.61 9.17
C THR A 798 6.61 -0.47 9.16
N ARG A 799 5.46 -0.66 9.86
CA ARG A 799 4.35 0.31 9.89
C ARG A 799 3.61 0.29 11.20
N ILE A 800 3.18 1.47 11.62
CA ILE A 800 2.20 1.67 12.68
C ILE A 800 0.89 2.03 11.96
N ILE A 801 -0.09 1.15 12.03
CA ILE A 801 -1.40 1.35 11.40
C ILE A 801 -2.42 1.67 12.48
N MET A 802 -3.06 2.84 12.36
CA MET A 802 -4.06 3.34 13.31
C MET A 802 -5.39 3.53 12.59
N GLY A 803 -6.48 3.11 13.22
CA GLY A 803 -7.81 3.30 12.65
C GLY A 803 -8.73 4.04 13.59
N TYR A 804 -9.54 4.94 13.07
CA TYR A 804 -10.58 5.61 13.86
C TYR A 804 -11.74 6.11 13.00
N VAL A 805 -12.85 6.29 13.68
CA VAL A 805 -14.05 6.88 13.10
C VAL A 805 -14.15 8.33 13.55
N PRO A 806 -14.14 9.29 12.63
CA PRO A 806 -14.44 10.67 12.97
C PRO A 806 -15.94 10.84 13.19
N TYR A 807 -16.32 11.33 14.36
CA TYR A 807 -17.70 11.53 14.72
C TYR A 807 -18.12 13.00 14.65
N GLY A 808 -19.36 13.24 14.21
CA GLY A 808 -19.98 14.55 14.26
C GLY A 808 -19.50 15.56 13.21
N ARG A 809 -18.76 15.12 12.21
CA ARG A 809 -18.23 15.97 11.12
C ARG A 809 -18.15 15.24 9.79
N SER A 810 -17.96 15.97 8.70
CA SER A 810 -17.76 15.36 7.39
C SER A 810 -16.42 14.63 7.34
N ILE A 811 -16.33 13.56 6.54
CA ILE A 811 -15.06 12.85 6.38
C ILE A 811 -14.00 13.73 5.71
N THR A 812 -14.38 14.64 4.82
CA THR A 812 -13.48 15.59 4.18
C THR A 812 -12.82 16.49 5.21
N ASP A 813 -13.62 17.08 6.12
CA ASP A 813 -13.10 17.90 7.20
C ASP A 813 -12.19 17.11 8.13
N SER A 814 -12.57 15.88 8.43
CA SER A 814 -11.76 15.01 9.27
C SER A 814 -10.41 14.68 8.67
N VAL A 815 -10.34 14.46 7.35
CA VAL A 815 -9.08 14.14 6.67
C VAL A 815 -8.13 15.33 6.65
N TRP A 816 -8.58 16.50 6.19
CA TRP A 816 -7.66 17.65 6.14
C TRP A 816 -7.22 18.09 7.53
N GLN A 817 -8.09 18.02 8.54
CA GLN A 817 -7.71 18.30 9.93
C GLN A 817 -6.73 17.26 10.49
N SER A 818 -6.90 15.98 10.16
CA SER A 818 -5.97 14.91 10.57
C SER A 818 -4.56 15.13 10.00
N VAL A 819 -4.50 15.51 8.73
CA VAL A 819 -3.24 15.86 8.05
C VAL A 819 -2.62 17.11 8.70
N LEU A 820 -3.44 18.14 8.98
CA LEU A 820 -2.99 19.36 9.65
C LEU A 820 -2.41 19.07 11.05
N GLU A 821 -3.11 18.28 11.87
CA GLU A 821 -2.63 17.95 13.22
C GLU A 821 -1.31 17.17 13.21
N MET A 822 -1.13 16.26 12.27
CA MET A 822 0.16 15.57 12.08
C MET A 822 1.26 16.53 11.67
N ARG A 823 0.97 17.44 10.72
CA ARG A 823 1.89 18.48 10.27
C ARG A 823 2.34 19.37 11.43
N LEU A 824 1.41 19.79 12.29
CA LEU A 824 1.72 20.60 13.47
C LEU A 824 2.64 19.87 14.44
N ILE A 825 2.40 18.58 14.68
CA ILE A 825 3.25 17.76 15.55
C ILE A 825 4.67 17.63 14.97
N VAL A 826 4.79 17.28 13.70
CA VAL A 826 6.11 17.09 13.06
C VAL A 826 6.88 18.41 13.01
N TYR A 827 6.20 19.51 12.66
CA TYR A 827 6.82 20.84 12.63
C TYR A 827 7.32 21.30 14.00
N ASP A 828 6.50 21.14 15.04
CA ASP A 828 6.88 21.45 16.42
C ASP A 828 8.11 20.62 16.88
N MET A 829 8.14 19.33 16.55
CA MET A 829 9.29 18.47 16.82
C MET A 829 10.55 18.88 16.03
N MET A 830 10.40 19.39 14.81
CA MET A 830 11.53 19.86 13.98
C MET A 830 12.09 21.20 14.45
N THR A 831 11.24 22.10 14.96
CA THR A 831 11.61 23.45 15.38
C THR A 831 12.11 23.50 16.82
N HIS A 832 11.64 22.59 17.68
CA HIS A 832 11.99 22.52 19.11
C HIS A 832 12.58 21.16 19.48
N VAL A 833 13.55 20.67 18.67
CA VAL A 833 14.15 19.34 18.82
C VAL A 833 14.66 19.08 20.24
N GLU A 834 15.20 20.12 20.91
CA GLU A 834 15.72 20.09 22.28
C GLU A 834 14.66 19.61 23.29
N ASN A 835 13.37 19.90 23.06
CA ASN A 835 12.29 19.51 23.97
C ASN A 835 11.92 18.01 23.83
N TYR A 836 12.27 17.39 22.72
CA TYR A 836 11.86 16.04 22.36
C TYR A 836 12.94 14.97 22.51
N ILE A 837 14.23 15.37 22.49
CA ILE A 837 15.34 14.42 22.53
C ILE A 837 15.35 13.60 23.83
N GLU A 838 15.12 14.21 25.00
CA GLU A 838 15.10 13.51 26.29
C GLU A 838 13.90 12.56 26.45
N PRO A 839 12.66 12.92 26.09
CA PRO A 839 11.54 11.99 26.02
C PRO A 839 11.80 10.78 25.09
N LEU A 840 12.40 11.00 23.91
CA LEU A 840 12.73 9.94 22.96
C LEU A 840 13.83 9.02 23.49
N LYS A 841 14.87 9.56 24.13
CA LYS A 841 15.91 8.75 24.79
C LYS A 841 15.36 7.84 25.89
N LYS A 842 14.36 8.29 26.64
CA LYS A 842 13.65 7.46 27.63
C LYS A 842 12.89 6.30 26.97
N MET A 843 12.54 6.42 25.68
CA MET A 843 11.92 5.34 24.89
C MET A 843 12.94 4.47 24.16
N GLY A 844 14.25 4.77 24.29
CA GLY A 844 15.33 3.99 23.68
C GLY A 844 15.89 4.55 22.39
N TYR A 845 15.70 5.84 22.11
CA TYR A 845 16.34 6.54 20.99
C TYR A 845 17.82 6.76 21.29
N GLU A 846 18.70 6.39 20.36
CA GLU A 846 20.15 6.49 20.52
C GLU A 846 20.77 7.68 19.73
N GLY A 847 20.00 8.30 18.83
CA GLY A 847 20.44 9.42 18.00
C GLY A 847 20.63 10.74 18.76
N ASP A 848 21.23 11.71 18.11
CA ASP A 848 21.36 13.10 18.57
C ASP A 848 20.28 14.00 17.93
N GLU A 849 20.28 15.30 18.27
CA GLU A 849 19.34 16.29 17.77
C GLU A 849 19.38 16.44 16.23
N ASN A 850 20.58 16.36 15.62
CA ASN A 850 20.72 16.44 14.17
C ASN A 850 20.16 15.18 13.49
N SER A 851 20.42 14.02 14.06
CA SER A 851 19.87 12.74 13.58
C SER A 851 18.35 12.74 13.66
N LEU A 852 17.77 13.23 14.77
CA LEU A 852 16.33 13.35 14.93
C LEU A 852 15.72 14.28 13.86
N LYS A 853 16.35 15.44 13.64
CA LYS A 853 15.88 16.39 12.62
C LYS A 853 15.91 15.78 11.20
N GLU A 854 16.96 15.02 10.88
CA GLU A 854 17.08 14.31 9.60
C GLU A 854 15.98 13.24 9.45
N GLU A 855 15.65 12.52 10.51
CA GLU A 855 14.58 11.52 10.49
C GLU A 855 13.18 12.14 10.36
N LEU A 856 12.96 13.31 10.98
CA LEU A 856 11.68 14.01 10.91
C LEU A 856 11.32 14.50 9.49
N TYR A 857 12.30 14.78 8.63
CA TYR A 857 12.03 15.09 7.22
C TYR A 857 11.30 13.94 6.50
N ASP A 858 11.46 12.69 6.93
CA ASP A 858 10.77 11.55 6.34
C ASP A 858 9.26 11.53 6.65
N TYR A 859 8.82 12.26 7.68
CA TYR A 859 7.41 12.41 8.07
C TYR A 859 6.79 13.74 7.60
N TRP A 860 7.55 14.57 6.86
CA TRP A 860 7.06 15.85 6.35
C TRP A 860 6.21 15.71 5.09
N ILE A 861 6.48 14.68 4.27
CA ILE A 861 5.75 14.43 3.03
C ILE A 861 4.59 13.48 3.33
N GLU A 862 3.37 13.97 3.10
CA GLU A 862 2.14 13.26 3.46
C GLU A 862 1.38 12.81 2.21
N LEU A 863 0.81 11.61 2.26
CA LEU A 863 0.05 11.00 1.18
C LEU A 863 -1.39 10.72 1.62
N VAL A 864 -2.37 11.25 0.89
CA VAL A 864 -3.79 10.96 1.11
C VAL A 864 -4.33 10.09 -0.02
N TYR A 865 -4.77 8.89 0.34
CA TYR A 865 -5.38 7.96 -0.59
C TYR A 865 -6.89 8.17 -0.67
N ASN A 866 -7.39 8.44 -1.89
CA ASN A 866 -8.80 8.72 -2.17
C ASN A 866 -9.39 7.67 -3.11
N LYS A 867 -10.68 7.37 -2.95
CA LYS A 867 -11.38 6.42 -3.84
C LYS A 867 -11.81 7.02 -5.15
N VAL A 868 -12.24 8.26 -5.13
CA VAL A 868 -12.81 8.95 -6.29
C VAL A 868 -12.18 10.33 -6.48
N LYS A 869 -12.13 10.79 -7.72
CA LYS A 869 -11.55 12.08 -8.09
C LYS A 869 -12.21 13.29 -7.42
N ASN A 870 -13.51 13.22 -7.16
CA ASN A 870 -14.22 14.32 -6.49
C ASN A 870 -13.71 14.52 -5.06
N ASP A 871 -13.38 13.45 -4.33
CA ASP A 871 -12.80 13.55 -3.00
C ASP A 871 -11.42 14.26 -3.06
N VAL A 872 -10.61 13.95 -4.09
CA VAL A 872 -9.33 14.63 -4.35
C VAL A 872 -9.52 16.13 -4.55
N ASN A 873 -10.48 16.53 -5.38
CA ASN A 873 -10.74 17.95 -5.68
C ASN A 873 -11.27 18.71 -4.44
N ASN A 874 -12.15 18.08 -3.65
CA ASN A 874 -12.68 18.67 -2.43
C ASN A 874 -11.56 18.87 -1.39
N LEU A 875 -10.68 17.88 -1.22
CA LEU A 875 -9.54 18.00 -0.32
C LEU A 875 -8.53 19.03 -0.81
N TYR A 876 -8.24 19.07 -2.11
CA TYR A 876 -7.36 20.08 -2.68
C TYR A 876 -7.82 21.50 -2.31
N ASN A 877 -9.13 21.79 -2.48
CA ASN A 877 -9.70 23.08 -2.12
C ASN A 877 -9.67 23.33 -0.59
N ALA A 878 -9.89 22.30 0.23
CA ALA A 878 -9.83 22.43 1.68
C ALA A 878 -8.41 22.77 2.16
N PHE A 879 -7.38 22.12 1.59
CA PHE A 879 -5.98 22.43 1.90
C PHE A 879 -5.59 23.84 1.47
N GLN A 880 -5.97 24.27 0.26
CA GLN A 880 -5.63 25.60 -0.24
C GLN A 880 -6.30 26.72 0.53
N ASN A 881 -7.55 26.56 0.96
CA ASN A 881 -8.33 27.64 1.54
C ASN A 881 -8.44 27.56 3.08
N GLN A 882 -8.54 26.35 3.66
CA GLN A 882 -8.78 26.21 5.10
C GLN A 882 -7.48 25.89 5.86
N ALA A 883 -6.76 24.83 5.44
CA ALA A 883 -5.55 24.42 6.13
C ALA A 883 -4.43 25.46 5.98
N ASN A 884 -4.23 25.99 4.73
CA ASN A 884 -3.18 26.96 4.48
C ASN A 884 -3.43 28.30 5.17
N ASN A 885 -4.68 28.78 5.26
CA ASN A 885 -4.99 29.99 6.04
C ASN A 885 -4.59 29.80 7.50
N TYR A 886 -4.91 28.64 8.09
CA TYR A 886 -4.52 28.32 9.46
C TYR A 886 -2.99 28.28 9.65
N LEU A 887 -2.25 27.70 8.71
CA LEU A 887 -0.79 27.64 8.75
C LEU A 887 -0.15 29.03 8.54
N GLU A 888 -0.69 29.83 7.63
CA GLU A 888 -0.21 31.19 7.36
C GLU A 888 -0.36 32.07 8.60
N ASP A 889 -1.49 32.01 9.29
CA ASP A 889 -1.72 32.74 10.55
C ASP A 889 -0.68 32.40 11.63
N LYS A 890 -0.11 31.18 11.59
CA LYS A 890 0.89 30.69 12.53
C LYS A 890 2.32 30.77 12.01
N GLY A 891 2.55 31.25 10.80
CA GLY A 891 3.89 31.32 10.17
C GLY A 891 4.52 29.94 9.89
N ILE A 892 3.71 28.91 9.69
CA ILE A 892 4.16 27.54 9.39
C ILE A 892 4.20 27.31 7.87
N PRO A 893 5.18 26.58 7.31
CA PRO A 893 5.22 26.27 5.89
C PRO A 893 3.91 25.67 5.36
N LEU A 894 3.40 26.22 4.25
CA LEU A 894 2.12 25.87 3.68
C LEU A 894 2.13 24.48 3.03
N PHE A 895 0.96 23.87 2.91
CA PHE A 895 0.78 22.72 2.06
C PHE A 895 0.87 23.13 0.59
N ASP A 896 1.64 22.37 -0.18
CA ASP A 896 1.65 22.41 -1.65
C ASP A 896 1.06 21.10 -2.20
N PRO A 897 -0.28 21.00 -2.28
CA PRO A 897 -0.93 19.76 -2.68
C PRO A 897 -0.77 19.50 -4.18
N GLU A 898 -0.43 18.26 -4.54
CA GLU A 898 -0.41 17.77 -5.90
C GLU A 898 -1.39 16.63 -6.08
N SER A 899 -2.11 16.60 -7.19
CA SER A 899 -3.13 15.58 -7.47
C SER A 899 -2.63 14.51 -8.41
N MET A 900 -2.70 13.23 -8.00
CA MET A 900 -2.38 12.07 -8.85
C MET A 900 -3.62 11.19 -9.05
N THR A 901 -4.23 11.32 -10.20
CA THR A 901 -5.41 10.54 -10.59
C THR A 901 -5.16 9.79 -11.90
N SER A 902 -6.11 8.99 -12.35
CA SER A 902 -6.02 8.28 -13.63
C SER A 902 -5.95 9.21 -14.86
N ASP A 903 -6.27 10.50 -14.71
CA ASP A 903 -6.19 11.49 -15.78
C ASP A 903 -4.85 12.23 -15.80
N THR A 904 -4.04 12.10 -14.76
CA THR A 904 -2.72 12.73 -14.69
C THR A 904 -1.79 12.08 -15.72
N ASP A 905 -1.18 12.88 -16.57
CA ASP A 905 -0.24 12.37 -17.57
C ASP A 905 0.97 11.72 -16.90
N PHE A 906 1.43 10.65 -17.50
CA PHE A 906 2.58 9.88 -17.01
C PHE A 906 3.84 10.73 -16.78
N GLN A 907 4.13 11.66 -17.69
CA GLN A 907 5.29 12.55 -17.54
C GLN A 907 5.16 13.48 -16.35
N GLN A 908 3.94 13.96 -16.08
CA GLN A 908 3.66 14.77 -14.90
C GLN A 908 3.85 13.96 -13.61
N VAL A 909 3.34 12.72 -13.55
CA VAL A 909 3.56 11.83 -12.40
C VAL A 909 5.05 11.64 -12.12
N ARG A 910 5.84 11.33 -13.17
CA ARG A 910 7.29 11.13 -13.06
C ARG A 910 8.01 12.39 -12.59
N LYS A 911 7.63 13.54 -13.14
CA LYS A 911 8.20 14.86 -12.77
C LYS A 911 7.91 15.18 -11.31
N THR A 912 6.67 15.03 -10.87
CA THR A 912 6.27 15.27 -9.47
C THR A 912 7.03 14.37 -8.50
N LEU A 913 7.14 13.07 -8.80
CA LEU A 913 7.89 12.14 -7.95
C LEU A 913 9.37 12.50 -7.88
N PHE A 914 9.96 12.90 -8.99
CA PHE A 914 11.34 13.36 -9.04
C PHE A 914 11.55 14.66 -8.23
N GLU A 915 10.63 15.63 -8.35
CA GLU A 915 10.65 16.87 -7.58
C GLU A 915 10.56 16.61 -6.07
N ILE A 916 9.67 15.69 -5.65
CA ILE A 916 9.56 15.26 -4.25
C ILE A 916 10.87 14.66 -3.75
N GLN A 917 11.49 13.81 -4.55
CA GLN A 917 12.74 13.10 -4.18
C GLN A 917 13.94 14.05 -4.06
N GLU A 918 14.10 14.97 -5.01
CA GLU A 918 15.21 15.93 -5.02
C GLU A 918 15.06 17.01 -3.94
N ASN A 919 13.83 17.42 -3.62
CA ASN A 919 13.53 18.49 -2.67
C ASN A 919 13.07 18.00 -1.29
N ARG A 920 13.30 16.75 -0.94
CA ARG A 920 12.82 16.12 0.30
C ARG A 920 13.13 16.91 1.58
N ARG A 921 14.23 17.69 1.61
CA ARG A 921 14.64 18.52 2.75
C ARG A 921 14.15 19.95 2.69
N ASN A 922 13.43 20.33 1.65
CA ASN A 922 12.86 21.65 1.51
C ASN A 922 11.40 21.64 2.02
N LEU A 923 11.15 22.31 3.14
CA LEU A 923 9.83 22.38 3.76
C LEU A 923 8.78 23.11 2.91
N GLU A 924 9.23 23.96 1.99
CA GLU A 924 8.36 24.75 1.09
C GLU A 924 8.10 24.04 -0.25
N ALA A 925 8.75 22.89 -0.51
CA ALA A 925 8.54 22.14 -1.74
C ALA A 925 7.26 21.27 -1.66
N LYS A 926 6.94 20.55 -2.76
CA LYS A 926 5.83 19.58 -2.82
C LYS A 926 5.85 18.65 -1.60
N ASN A 927 4.85 18.81 -0.72
CA ASN A 927 4.83 18.14 0.59
C ASN A 927 3.52 17.40 0.89
N LEU A 928 2.53 17.47 -0.02
CA LEU A 928 1.26 16.78 0.10
C LEU A 928 0.83 16.18 -1.23
N LEU A 929 0.57 14.88 -1.24
CA LEU A 929 0.10 14.17 -2.42
C LEU A 929 -1.32 13.64 -2.22
N LEU A 930 -2.24 14.06 -3.07
CA LEU A 930 -3.63 13.60 -3.10
C LEU A 930 -3.79 12.60 -4.24
N ALA A 931 -3.85 11.30 -3.94
CA ALA A 931 -3.82 10.26 -4.95
C ALA A 931 -5.06 9.35 -4.93
N THR A 932 -5.37 8.76 -6.08
CA THR A 932 -6.31 7.64 -6.21
C THR A 932 -5.54 6.33 -6.39
N SER A 933 -6.19 5.26 -6.87
CA SER A 933 -5.57 3.95 -7.13
C SER A 933 -4.31 4.00 -8.02
N THR A 934 -4.04 5.12 -8.67
CA THR A 934 -2.80 5.34 -9.44
C THR A 934 -1.54 5.15 -8.58
N ILE A 935 -1.58 5.57 -7.30
CA ILE A 935 -0.44 5.43 -6.38
C ILE A 935 -0.25 3.98 -5.89
N SER A 936 -1.33 3.22 -5.73
CA SER A 936 -1.25 1.82 -5.28
C SER A 936 -0.61 0.93 -6.33
N HIS A 937 -0.60 1.36 -7.59
CA HIS A 937 -0.18 0.56 -8.74
C HIS A 937 0.99 1.24 -9.47
N GLY A 938 2.23 0.94 -9.07
CA GLY A 938 3.40 1.25 -9.90
C GLY A 938 4.23 2.46 -9.51
N VAL A 939 4.01 3.10 -8.39
CA VAL A 939 4.92 4.12 -7.88
C VAL A 939 5.95 3.46 -6.98
N ASP A 940 7.22 3.47 -7.38
CA ASP A 940 8.35 2.96 -6.60
C ASP A 940 9.09 4.15 -5.98
N GLU A 941 8.51 4.70 -4.91
CA GLU A 941 9.02 5.86 -4.19
C GLU A 941 9.20 5.51 -2.70
N ASP A 942 10.36 5.86 -2.15
CA ASP A 942 10.71 5.55 -0.76
C ASP A 942 10.47 6.73 0.21
N SER A 943 10.02 7.89 -0.32
CA SER A 943 9.87 9.13 0.47
C SER A 943 8.58 9.20 1.29
N PHE A 944 7.65 8.27 1.10
CA PHE A 944 6.36 8.31 1.79
C PHE A 944 6.41 7.52 3.10
N ASN A 945 6.33 8.23 4.24
CA ASN A 945 6.25 7.60 5.55
C ASN A 945 4.96 7.92 6.32
N VAL A 946 4.13 8.86 5.85
CA VAL A 946 2.79 9.12 6.41
C VAL A 946 1.74 8.96 5.32
N MET A 947 0.69 8.18 5.62
CA MET A 947 -0.39 7.92 4.68
C MET A 947 -1.75 7.94 5.38
N TYR A 948 -2.73 8.57 4.73
CA TYR A 948 -4.12 8.64 5.19
C TYR A 948 -5.04 7.96 4.18
N PHE A 949 -5.99 7.18 4.67
CA PHE A 949 -7.06 6.64 3.85
C PHE A 949 -8.36 7.43 4.04
N PHE A 950 -8.86 8.03 2.98
CA PHE A 950 -10.20 8.62 2.92
C PHE A 950 -11.26 7.51 2.84
N GLY A 951 -11.42 6.76 3.90
CA GLY A 951 -12.16 5.50 3.98
C GLY A 951 -11.40 4.32 3.36
N ILE A 952 -11.57 3.15 3.95
CA ILE A 952 -10.87 1.93 3.52
C ILE A 952 -11.25 1.56 2.06
N PRO A 953 -10.30 1.22 1.17
CA PRO A 953 -10.56 0.75 -0.19
C PRO A 953 -11.56 -0.40 -0.25
N ASN A 954 -12.26 -0.56 -1.37
CA ASN A 954 -13.29 -1.58 -1.49
C ASN A 954 -12.75 -3.00 -1.41
N ASN A 955 -11.51 -3.20 -1.86
CA ASN A 955 -10.82 -4.49 -1.89
C ASN A 955 -9.63 -4.48 -0.94
N ASN A 956 -9.47 -5.55 -0.18
CA ASN A 956 -8.32 -5.71 0.73
C ASN A 956 -7.00 -5.78 -0.02
N ALA A 957 -6.97 -6.37 -1.22
CA ALA A 957 -5.78 -6.36 -2.07
C ALA A 957 -5.30 -4.92 -2.39
N GLU A 958 -6.22 -4.03 -2.75
CA GLU A 958 -5.94 -2.62 -3.03
C GLU A 958 -5.47 -1.88 -1.78
N TYR A 959 -6.12 -2.12 -0.64
CA TYR A 959 -5.73 -1.57 0.66
C TYR A 959 -4.31 -1.97 1.05
N ILE A 960 -4.00 -3.28 1.03
CA ILE A 960 -2.67 -3.82 1.36
C ILE A 960 -1.59 -3.20 0.45
N GLN A 961 -1.86 -3.06 -0.82
CA GLN A 961 -0.89 -2.51 -1.77
C GLN A 961 -0.70 -1.01 -1.65
N ALA A 962 -1.77 -0.27 -1.34
CA ALA A 962 -1.67 1.17 -1.14
C ALA A 962 -0.82 1.46 0.10
N TYR A 963 -1.15 0.91 1.28
CA TYR A 963 -0.34 1.20 2.47
C TYR A 963 1.07 0.60 2.40
N SER A 964 1.31 -0.44 1.59
CA SER A 964 2.65 -1.01 1.40
C SER A 964 3.64 -0.05 0.70
N ARG A 965 3.15 1.06 0.17
CA ARG A 965 3.99 2.16 -0.36
C ARG A 965 4.63 2.99 0.75
N THR A 966 4.07 2.94 1.95
CA THR A 966 4.57 3.64 3.13
C THR A 966 5.52 2.74 3.92
N GLY A 967 6.50 3.31 4.60
CA GLY A 967 7.38 2.55 5.50
C GLY A 967 8.36 1.61 4.80
N ARG A 968 8.84 1.97 3.62
CA ARG A 968 9.82 1.15 2.89
C ARG A 968 11.22 1.30 3.45
N ARG A 969 11.60 2.51 3.83
CA ARG A 969 12.91 2.88 4.33
C ARG A 969 12.94 2.96 5.85
N HIS A 970 12.04 3.75 6.42
CA HIS A 970 11.83 3.94 7.85
C HIS A 970 10.44 3.47 8.24
N THR A 971 10.12 3.42 9.52
CA THR A 971 8.78 3.04 9.99
C THR A 971 7.73 4.00 9.45
N GLY A 972 6.74 3.48 8.74
CA GLY A 972 5.64 4.29 8.23
C GLY A 972 4.49 4.43 9.23
N ILE A 973 3.74 5.53 9.13
CA ILE A 973 2.52 5.78 9.88
C ILE A 973 1.35 5.76 8.89
N VAL A 974 0.36 4.93 9.15
CA VAL A 974 -0.84 4.78 8.31
C VAL A 974 -2.07 5.09 9.16
N LEU A 975 -2.93 5.96 8.66
CA LEU A 975 -4.15 6.38 9.33
C LEU A 975 -5.37 6.01 8.50
N ASP A 976 -6.20 5.13 9.03
CA ASP A 976 -7.45 4.70 8.42
C ASP A 976 -8.62 5.52 8.97
N LEU A 977 -9.10 6.50 8.21
CA LEU A 977 -10.32 7.22 8.55
C LEU A 977 -11.52 6.39 8.08
N ILE A 978 -12.16 5.73 9.03
CA ILE A 978 -13.21 4.73 8.82
C ILE A 978 -14.56 5.40 8.61
N ARG A 979 -15.30 4.98 7.59
CA ARG A 979 -16.65 5.53 7.29
C ARG A 979 -17.73 4.76 8.06
N LEU A 980 -18.46 5.43 8.93
CA LEU A 980 -19.59 4.84 9.67
C LEU A 980 -20.74 4.32 8.79
N THR A 981 -20.95 4.94 7.64
CA THR A 981 -22.02 4.57 6.69
C THR A 981 -21.81 3.20 6.05
N ARG A 982 -20.61 2.59 6.23
CA ARG A 982 -20.28 1.29 5.67
C ARG A 982 -20.19 0.22 6.74
N VAL A 983 -21.03 -0.79 6.65
CA VAL A 983 -21.05 -1.94 7.57
C VAL A 983 -19.69 -2.65 7.62
N ARG A 984 -19.03 -2.81 6.47
CA ARG A 984 -17.72 -3.43 6.38
C ARG A 984 -16.66 -2.64 7.16
N ASP A 985 -16.62 -1.33 6.96
CA ASP A 985 -15.63 -0.46 7.60
C ASP A 985 -15.82 -0.49 9.13
N ARG A 986 -17.06 -0.49 9.62
CA ARG A 986 -17.37 -0.69 11.07
C ARG A 986 -16.91 -2.05 11.59
N SER A 987 -17.09 -3.12 10.78
CA SER A 987 -16.60 -4.46 11.15
C SER A 987 -15.08 -4.50 11.28
N TYR A 988 -14.36 -3.75 10.47
CA TYR A 988 -12.89 -3.65 10.58
C TYR A 988 -12.46 -2.92 11.85
N LEU A 989 -13.15 -1.85 12.24
CA LEU A 989 -12.85 -1.17 13.51
C LEU A 989 -13.01 -2.12 14.71
N LYS A 990 -14.11 -2.87 14.76
CA LYS A 990 -14.38 -3.83 15.85
C LYS A 990 -13.24 -4.84 16.06
N ASN A 991 -12.65 -5.30 14.96
CA ASN A 991 -11.64 -6.36 14.95
C ASN A 991 -10.33 -5.87 14.31
N PHE A 992 -9.97 -4.63 14.54
CA PHE A 992 -8.90 -3.94 13.79
C PHE A 992 -7.58 -4.70 13.82
N VAL A 993 -7.11 -5.08 14.99
CA VAL A 993 -5.83 -5.79 15.14
C VAL A 993 -5.89 -7.16 14.47
N ILE A 994 -6.96 -7.93 14.72
CA ILE A 994 -7.13 -9.27 14.14
C ILE A 994 -7.28 -9.22 12.62
N PHE A 995 -8.00 -8.21 12.10
CA PHE A 995 -8.09 -7.98 10.67
C PHE A 995 -6.72 -7.79 10.05
N HIS A 996 -5.87 -6.94 10.64
CA HIS A 996 -4.53 -6.67 10.11
C HIS A 996 -3.56 -7.84 10.26
N GLN A 997 -3.67 -8.61 11.36
CA GLN A 997 -2.90 -9.85 11.54
C GLN A 997 -3.21 -10.91 10.49
N ASN A 998 -4.47 -10.98 10.03
CA ASN A 998 -4.96 -12.00 9.11
C ASN A 998 -5.40 -11.44 7.76
N LYS A 999 -4.91 -10.27 7.38
CA LYS A 999 -5.33 -9.55 6.18
C LYS A 999 -5.19 -10.35 4.89
N ASP A 1000 -4.16 -11.18 4.79
CA ASP A 1000 -3.90 -11.98 3.58
C ASP A 1000 -4.97 -13.07 3.37
N ASP A 1001 -5.52 -13.62 4.45
CA ASP A 1001 -6.62 -14.59 4.42
C ASP A 1001 -7.97 -13.94 4.08
N LEU A 1002 -8.07 -12.62 4.27
CA LEU A 1002 -9.27 -11.82 4.03
C LEU A 1002 -9.27 -11.13 2.66
N VAL A 1003 -8.28 -11.41 1.81
CA VAL A 1003 -8.27 -10.91 0.43
C VAL A 1003 -9.43 -11.54 -0.35
N GLU A 1004 -10.22 -10.71 -1.00
CA GLU A 1004 -11.37 -11.15 -1.77
C GLU A 1004 -10.94 -11.92 -3.03
N PRO A 1005 -11.74 -12.90 -3.48
CA PRO A 1005 -11.51 -13.58 -4.76
C PRO A 1005 -11.50 -12.59 -5.93
N VAL A 1006 -10.62 -12.84 -6.88
CA VAL A 1006 -10.51 -12.04 -8.11
C VAL A 1006 -11.22 -12.78 -9.25
N PRO A 1007 -12.50 -12.49 -9.54
CA PRO A 1007 -13.27 -13.29 -10.50
C PRO A 1007 -12.87 -12.98 -11.94
N ILE A 1008 -12.72 -14.03 -12.74
CA ILE A 1008 -12.63 -13.98 -14.20
C ILE A 1008 -13.81 -14.80 -14.75
N ASN A 1009 -14.75 -14.14 -15.41
CA ASN A 1009 -15.86 -14.83 -16.04
C ASN A 1009 -15.64 -14.98 -17.55
N ARG A 1010 -14.92 -16.04 -17.95
CA ARG A 1010 -14.62 -16.35 -19.35
C ARG A 1010 -15.88 -16.50 -20.22
N TRP A 1011 -16.98 -16.91 -19.62
CA TRP A 1011 -18.24 -17.24 -20.32
C TRP A 1011 -19.25 -16.09 -20.26
N ALA A 1012 -18.83 -14.87 -19.89
CA ALA A 1012 -19.68 -13.69 -19.93
C ALA A 1012 -20.21 -13.45 -21.35
N LYS A 1013 -21.50 -13.71 -21.55
CA LYS A 1013 -22.15 -13.75 -22.87
C LYS A 1013 -21.90 -12.50 -23.73
N MET A 1014 -21.96 -11.33 -23.12
CA MET A 1014 -21.78 -10.07 -23.87
C MET A 1014 -20.35 -9.88 -24.35
N LEU A 1015 -19.35 -10.23 -23.53
CA LEU A 1015 -17.95 -10.15 -23.91
C LEU A 1015 -17.58 -11.20 -24.97
N PHE A 1016 -18.12 -12.41 -24.84
CA PHE A 1016 -17.95 -13.44 -25.85
C PHE A 1016 -18.52 -13.02 -27.22
N ILE A 1017 -19.73 -12.45 -27.25
CA ILE A 1017 -20.36 -11.93 -28.49
C ILE A 1017 -19.52 -10.78 -29.08
N ALA A 1018 -19.00 -9.88 -28.25
CA ALA A 1018 -18.15 -8.78 -28.70
C ALA A 1018 -16.87 -9.30 -29.39
N HIS A 1019 -16.26 -10.33 -28.82
CA HIS A 1019 -15.08 -10.98 -29.41
C HIS A 1019 -15.34 -11.71 -30.74
N CYS A 1020 -16.47 -12.40 -30.83
CA CYS A 1020 -16.83 -13.11 -32.05
C CYS A 1020 -17.24 -12.18 -33.21
N ARG A 1021 -17.54 -10.91 -32.91
CA ARG A 1021 -17.92 -9.91 -33.92
C ARG A 1021 -16.75 -9.04 -34.40
N GLY A 1022 -15.65 -8.98 -33.69
CA GLY A 1022 -14.39 -8.33 -34.09
C GLY A 1022 -13.50 -9.29 -34.83
#